data_aeab349092fbcdb05440bb045322ece4
#
_entry.id   aeab349092fbcdb05440bb045322ece4
#
_cell.length_a   1.000
_cell.length_b   1.000
_cell.length_c   1.000
_cell.angle_alpha   90.00
_cell.angle_beta   90.00
_cell.angle_gamma   90.00
#
_symmetry.space_group_name_H-M   'P 1'
#
loop_
_entity.id
_entity.type
_entity.pdbx_description
1 polymer ?
#
loop_
_entity_poly.entity_id
_entity_poly.type
_entity_poly.pdbx_seq_one_letter_code
_entity_poly.pdbx_strand_id
1 'polypeptide(L)'
;MTVNEYVKKRFGRFMDQCTNEEIYVALLEYVKEAAKEKESNEGKKKLYYISAEFLIGKLLSNNLINLGLYDEVKTELEKCGKSLAEIEEIEAEPSLGNGGLGRLAACFLDSIATLGLNGDGVGLNYHYGLFKQVFKNHLQNETPNPWMTENSWLRPTDKTYDIEFGGFTLKSRMYDIDVVGYENRTTKLHLFDVETVDESIVGNDSIGFNKEDIAKNLTLFLYPDDSDDAGRLLRVYQQYFMVSNAARLILDEAEAKGSNLYDLYDYAVIQINDTHPTMVIPELIRLLQERGMTMDEAINVVSKTCAYTNHTILAEALEKWPISFMKKAVPQLMPIIRELDARVNKKCNDPDVAIINKDNCVCMAHIDIHYGISVNGVAALHTEILKNTELHKFYELYPEKFNNKTNGITFRRWLLYSNPELAAFIEELIGPGFKKDAMELTKLEKFLNDDAVLEKLLSVKETRKAILRDYMKRTQNIELAENAIFDIQIKRLHEYKRQQLNALYVIHKYFEIKAGKLPKRPITVIFGAKAAPAYVIAKDIIHLILCLQELIANDPEVSPYLQVVMVENYNVTLAEKLIPACDIDEQISLASKEASGTSNMKFMLNGAVTIGTMDGANVEIAELVGKDNIFIFGESSETVIERYKRGDYVSKDYYEKDEDLKKCVDFIVSDEMMKVGQKENLERLYNELLNKDWFMTFPDYQDYVETKDKIFAAYEDRKGWAKMMLKNISQAGFFSSDRTIEQYNNDIWKLN
;
A
#
# COMPACT_ATOMS: atom_id res chain seq x y z
N MET A 1 -18.13 28.20 -16.60
CA MET A 1 -19.16 28.27 -15.54
C MET A 1 -18.43 28.16 -14.22
N THR A 2 -18.59 29.12 -13.32
CA THR A 2 -17.99 29.07 -11.99
C THR A 2 -18.66 28.00 -11.13
N VAL A 3 -18.01 27.60 -10.04
CA VAL A 3 -18.61 26.61 -9.12
C VAL A 3 -19.90 27.15 -8.51
N ASN A 4 -19.92 28.43 -8.14
CA ASN A 4 -21.12 29.07 -7.58
C ASN A 4 -22.30 29.10 -8.59
N GLU A 5 -22.02 29.35 -9.86
CA GLU A 5 -23.02 29.25 -10.92
C GLU A 5 -23.53 27.81 -11.10
N TYR A 6 -22.65 26.84 -10.97
CA TYR A 6 -22.99 25.42 -11.06
C TYR A 6 -23.90 24.99 -9.89
N VAL A 7 -23.55 25.38 -8.67
CA VAL A 7 -24.36 25.14 -7.46
C VAL A 7 -25.74 25.78 -7.61
N LYS A 8 -25.80 27.03 -8.08
CA LYS A 8 -27.08 27.72 -8.34
C LYS A 8 -27.94 27.00 -9.39
N LYS A 9 -27.32 26.52 -10.46
CA LYS A 9 -28.02 25.72 -11.49
C LYS A 9 -28.59 24.43 -10.91
N ARG A 10 -27.84 23.77 -10.02
CA ARG A 10 -28.18 22.45 -9.44
C ARG A 10 -29.25 22.56 -8.36
N PHE A 11 -29.16 23.55 -7.44
CA PHE A 11 -29.96 23.68 -6.24
C PHE A 11 -30.90 24.90 -6.22
N GLY A 12 -30.83 25.79 -7.22
CA GLY A 12 -31.66 26.99 -7.28
C GLY A 12 -31.22 28.11 -6.32
N ARG A 13 -30.11 27.96 -5.62
CA ARG A 13 -29.55 28.91 -4.65
C ARG A 13 -28.03 28.94 -4.71
N PHE A 14 -27.40 30.00 -4.20
CA PHE A 14 -25.95 30.17 -4.19
C PHE A 14 -25.29 29.37 -3.07
N MET A 15 -23.97 29.16 -3.18
CA MET A 15 -23.16 28.34 -2.24
C MET A 15 -23.29 28.77 -0.77
N ASP A 16 -23.37 30.08 -0.51
CA ASP A 16 -23.54 30.64 0.85
C ASP A 16 -24.84 30.18 1.54
N GLN A 17 -25.83 29.77 0.75
CA GLN A 17 -27.13 29.30 1.19
C GLN A 17 -27.26 27.76 1.21
N CYS A 18 -26.21 27.06 0.79
CA CYS A 18 -26.21 25.58 0.71
C CYS A 18 -25.49 24.95 1.90
N THR A 19 -25.86 23.71 2.24
CA THR A 19 -25.11 22.91 3.21
C THR A 19 -23.81 22.41 2.60
N ASN A 20 -22.85 22.00 3.43
CA ASN A 20 -21.60 21.42 2.93
C ASN A 20 -21.82 20.15 2.12
N GLU A 21 -22.83 19.34 2.49
CA GLU A 21 -23.24 18.12 1.76
C GLU A 21 -23.74 18.45 0.35
N GLU A 22 -24.58 19.48 0.22
CA GLU A 22 -25.08 19.93 -1.08
C GLU A 22 -23.94 20.45 -1.97
N ILE A 23 -23.02 21.20 -1.37
CA ILE A 23 -21.84 21.70 -2.09
C ILE A 23 -20.94 20.55 -2.52
N TYR A 24 -20.73 19.55 -1.65
CA TYR A 24 -19.97 18.35 -2.00
C TYR A 24 -20.54 17.64 -3.22
N VAL A 25 -21.86 17.40 -3.25
CA VAL A 25 -22.54 16.77 -4.39
C VAL A 25 -22.35 17.58 -5.69
N ALA A 26 -22.51 18.91 -5.60
CA ALA A 26 -22.29 19.77 -6.75
C ALA A 26 -20.84 19.75 -7.24
N LEU A 27 -19.87 19.76 -6.34
CA LEU A 27 -18.44 19.66 -6.68
C LEU A 27 -18.09 18.33 -7.31
N LEU A 28 -18.64 17.23 -6.80
CA LEU A 28 -18.46 15.91 -7.37
C LEU A 28 -18.93 15.87 -8.84
N GLU A 29 -20.14 16.36 -9.11
CA GLU A 29 -20.70 16.45 -10.45
C GLU A 29 -19.88 17.39 -11.35
N TYR A 30 -19.52 18.57 -10.84
CA TYR A 30 -18.70 19.55 -11.55
C TYR A 30 -17.34 18.97 -11.99
N VAL A 31 -16.66 18.28 -11.09
CA VAL A 31 -15.37 17.62 -11.39
C VAL A 31 -15.53 16.50 -12.40
N LYS A 32 -16.60 15.70 -12.28
CA LYS A 32 -16.91 14.65 -13.29
C LYS A 32 -17.16 15.23 -14.68
N GLU A 33 -17.87 16.35 -14.79
CA GLU A 33 -18.09 17.04 -16.06
C GLU A 33 -16.78 17.58 -16.62
N ALA A 34 -15.97 18.25 -15.79
CA ALA A 34 -14.66 18.75 -16.20
C ALA A 34 -13.72 17.63 -16.69
N ALA A 35 -13.75 16.48 -16.03
CA ALA A 35 -12.94 15.33 -16.44
C ALA A 35 -13.34 14.75 -17.81
N LYS A 36 -14.63 14.79 -18.15
CA LYS A 36 -15.12 14.33 -19.46
C LYS A 36 -14.63 15.17 -20.64
N GLU A 37 -14.28 16.44 -20.37
CA GLU A 37 -13.75 17.34 -21.39
C GLU A 37 -12.25 17.07 -21.70
N LYS A 38 -11.60 16.24 -20.89
CA LYS A 38 -10.18 15.90 -21.06
C LYS A 38 -10.00 14.77 -22.06
N GLU A 39 -8.83 14.77 -22.69
CA GLU A 39 -8.49 13.73 -23.66
C GLU A 39 -8.29 12.38 -22.96
N SER A 40 -8.99 11.35 -23.45
CA SER A 40 -8.73 9.96 -23.08
C SER A 40 -7.40 9.51 -23.67
N ASN A 41 -6.61 8.78 -22.90
CA ASN A 41 -5.37 8.20 -23.43
C ASN A 41 -5.72 7.10 -24.45
N GLU A 42 -5.10 7.17 -25.62
CA GLU A 42 -5.38 6.27 -26.73
C GLU A 42 -4.08 5.71 -27.33
N GLY A 43 -4.20 4.60 -28.03
CA GLY A 43 -3.10 3.94 -28.74
C GLY A 43 -3.57 2.61 -29.34
N LYS A 44 -2.76 2.03 -30.22
CA LYS A 44 -3.02 0.70 -30.76
C LYS A 44 -2.91 -0.36 -29.65
N LYS A 45 -1.79 -0.35 -28.93
CA LYS A 45 -1.52 -1.25 -27.83
C LYS A 45 -2.01 -0.65 -26.51
N LYS A 46 -2.66 -1.45 -25.69
CA LYS A 46 -3.20 -1.04 -24.40
C LYS A 46 -2.64 -1.88 -23.27
N LEU A 47 -2.29 -1.22 -22.18
CA LEU A 47 -1.94 -1.85 -20.91
C LEU A 47 -3.20 -2.16 -20.12
N TYR A 48 -3.26 -3.36 -19.57
CA TYR A 48 -4.22 -3.76 -18.54
C TYR A 48 -3.43 -4.09 -17.26
N TYR A 49 -3.52 -3.18 -16.30
CA TYR A 49 -2.90 -3.35 -14.99
C TYR A 49 -3.88 -4.05 -14.07
N ILE A 50 -3.69 -5.36 -13.88
CA ILE A 50 -4.63 -6.18 -13.11
C ILE A 50 -4.11 -6.33 -11.68
N SER A 51 -4.91 -5.89 -10.72
CA SER A 51 -4.55 -5.92 -9.30
C SER A 51 -5.75 -6.29 -8.44
N ALA A 52 -5.51 -7.09 -7.40
CA ALA A 52 -6.54 -7.42 -6.41
C ALA A 52 -7.02 -6.19 -5.65
N GLU A 53 -6.19 -5.15 -5.54
CA GLU A 53 -6.50 -3.96 -4.77
C GLU A 53 -6.03 -2.67 -5.45
N PHE A 54 -6.83 -1.61 -5.25
CA PHE A 54 -6.51 -0.25 -5.66
C PHE A 54 -6.88 0.71 -4.52
N LEU A 55 -5.89 1.09 -3.73
CA LEU A 55 -6.08 1.98 -2.59
C LEU A 55 -6.03 3.44 -3.05
N ILE A 56 -7.09 3.88 -3.73
CA ILE A 56 -7.11 5.16 -4.44
C ILE A 56 -7.23 6.39 -3.55
N GLY A 57 -7.74 6.24 -2.32
CA GLY A 57 -8.00 7.37 -1.43
C GLY A 57 -9.15 8.25 -1.90
N LYS A 58 -9.37 9.37 -1.22
CA LYS A 58 -10.34 10.39 -1.63
C LYS A 58 -9.90 11.07 -2.92
N LEU A 59 -10.86 11.40 -3.79
CA LEU A 59 -10.56 11.88 -5.13
C LEU A 59 -10.92 13.36 -5.38
N LEU A 60 -11.78 13.99 -4.58
CA LEU A 60 -12.23 15.35 -4.86
C LEU A 60 -11.08 16.33 -5.05
N SER A 61 -10.29 16.56 -4.01
CA SER A 61 -9.18 17.52 -4.09
C SER A 61 -8.03 17.02 -4.97
N ASN A 62 -7.78 15.72 -5.01
CA ASN A 62 -6.79 15.15 -5.93
C ASN A 62 -7.15 15.46 -7.40
N ASN A 63 -8.41 15.27 -7.78
CA ASN A 63 -8.88 15.55 -9.14
C ASN A 63 -8.92 17.06 -9.42
N LEU A 64 -9.30 17.89 -8.45
CA LEU A 64 -9.23 19.35 -8.59
C LEU A 64 -7.79 19.83 -8.88
N ILE A 65 -6.80 19.26 -8.19
CA ILE A 65 -5.37 19.56 -8.42
C ILE A 65 -4.98 19.14 -9.84
N ASN A 66 -5.29 17.91 -10.22
CA ASN A 66 -4.91 17.36 -11.51
C ASN A 66 -5.60 18.06 -12.69
N LEU A 67 -6.80 18.60 -12.48
CA LEU A 67 -7.52 19.41 -13.46
C LEU A 67 -7.08 20.88 -13.50
N GLY A 68 -6.25 21.30 -12.55
CA GLY A 68 -5.84 22.71 -12.41
C GLY A 68 -6.94 23.63 -11.86
N LEU A 69 -7.94 23.08 -11.18
CA LEU A 69 -9.11 23.81 -10.67
C LEU A 69 -9.07 24.07 -9.15
N TYR A 70 -8.09 23.52 -8.45
CA TYR A 70 -8.06 23.52 -6.99
C TYR A 70 -8.09 24.93 -6.38
N ASP A 71 -7.20 25.82 -6.84
CA ASP A 71 -7.07 27.18 -6.28
C ASP A 71 -8.30 28.04 -6.58
N GLU A 72 -8.87 27.91 -7.77
CA GLU A 72 -10.10 28.61 -8.17
C GLU A 72 -11.27 28.19 -7.29
N VAL A 73 -11.50 26.88 -7.17
CA VAL A 73 -12.59 26.31 -6.37
C VAL A 73 -12.44 26.68 -4.89
N LYS A 74 -11.23 26.56 -4.34
CA LYS A 74 -10.93 26.96 -2.96
C LYS A 74 -11.25 28.44 -2.73
N THR A 75 -10.80 29.31 -3.62
CA THR A 75 -11.04 30.76 -3.54
C THR A 75 -12.53 31.10 -3.62
N GLU A 76 -13.28 30.46 -4.51
CA GLU A 76 -14.73 30.67 -4.60
C GLU A 76 -15.46 30.23 -3.33
N LEU A 77 -15.10 29.10 -2.75
CA LEU A 77 -15.67 28.62 -1.49
C LEU A 77 -15.39 29.58 -0.34
N GLU A 78 -14.14 30.04 -0.19
CA GLU A 78 -13.74 30.99 0.84
C GLU A 78 -14.52 32.32 0.76
N LYS A 79 -14.76 32.85 -0.45
CA LYS A 79 -15.60 34.03 -0.69
C LYS A 79 -17.05 33.86 -0.22
N CYS A 80 -17.54 32.62 -0.21
CA CYS A 80 -18.87 32.26 0.28
C CYS A 80 -18.89 31.79 1.74
N GLY A 81 -17.77 31.96 2.47
CA GLY A 81 -17.65 31.52 3.86
C GLY A 81 -17.61 30.00 4.05
N LYS A 82 -17.19 29.27 3.03
CA LYS A 82 -17.10 27.80 3.03
C LYS A 82 -15.64 27.34 2.99
N SER A 83 -15.38 26.17 3.53
CA SER A 83 -14.04 25.55 3.57
C SER A 83 -13.99 24.31 2.69
N LEU A 84 -13.09 24.26 1.72
CA LEU A 84 -12.86 23.06 0.92
C LEU A 84 -12.41 21.90 1.80
N ALA A 85 -11.59 22.15 2.81
CA ALA A 85 -11.11 21.11 3.75
C ALA A 85 -12.26 20.47 4.54
N GLU A 86 -13.28 21.25 4.94
CA GLU A 86 -14.47 20.68 5.60
C GLU A 86 -15.37 19.92 4.65
N ILE A 87 -15.50 20.41 3.42
CA ILE A 87 -16.34 19.76 2.39
C ILE A 87 -15.74 18.43 1.95
N GLU A 88 -14.42 18.34 1.74
CA GLU A 88 -13.77 17.08 1.36
C GLU A 88 -13.82 15.99 2.44
N GLU A 89 -14.03 16.38 3.72
CA GLU A 89 -14.25 15.41 4.81
C GLU A 89 -15.54 14.59 4.64
N ILE A 90 -16.51 15.11 3.88
CA ILE A 90 -17.79 14.42 3.60
C ILE A 90 -17.59 13.22 2.67
N GLU A 91 -16.58 13.26 1.81
CA GLU A 91 -16.26 12.16 0.90
C GLU A 91 -15.92 10.88 1.67
N ALA A 92 -16.60 9.78 1.36
CA ALA A 92 -16.21 8.47 1.87
C ALA A 92 -14.97 7.98 1.13
N GLU A 93 -13.92 7.62 1.86
CA GLU A 93 -12.73 7.03 1.24
C GLU A 93 -13.09 5.68 0.63
N PRO A 94 -12.84 5.47 -0.69
CA PRO A 94 -13.10 4.19 -1.31
C PRO A 94 -12.31 3.06 -0.65
N SER A 95 -13.00 1.97 -0.33
CA SER A 95 -12.44 0.83 0.40
C SER A 95 -12.10 -0.31 -0.56
N LEU A 96 -11.14 -0.07 -1.44
CA LEU A 96 -10.74 -0.97 -2.55
C LEU A 96 -9.33 -1.52 -2.40
N GLY A 97 -8.69 -1.30 -1.27
CA GLY A 97 -7.33 -1.75 -1.00
C GLY A 97 -6.98 -1.69 0.48
N ASN A 98 -5.80 -2.20 0.83
CA ASN A 98 -5.38 -2.32 2.21
C ASN A 98 -4.04 -1.65 2.51
N GLY A 99 -3.04 -1.80 1.66
CA GLY A 99 -1.68 -1.41 2.00
C GLY A 99 -0.83 -0.99 0.81
N GLY A 100 0.46 -1.29 0.88
CA GLY A 100 1.47 -0.87 -0.09
C GLY A 100 1.16 -1.28 -1.52
N LEU A 101 0.69 -2.50 -1.74
CA LEU A 101 0.33 -3.02 -3.06
C LEU A 101 -0.78 -2.19 -3.72
N GLY A 102 -1.87 -1.95 -2.98
CA GLY A 102 -3.02 -1.19 -3.48
C GLY A 102 -2.71 0.28 -3.69
N ARG A 103 -1.95 0.90 -2.80
CA ARG A 103 -1.55 2.31 -2.98
C ARG A 103 -0.56 2.48 -4.14
N LEU A 104 0.34 1.54 -4.33
CA LEU A 104 1.23 1.52 -5.49
C LEU A 104 0.44 1.46 -6.79
N ALA A 105 -0.53 0.56 -6.88
CA ALA A 105 -1.41 0.45 -8.05
C ALA A 105 -2.11 1.78 -8.36
N ALA A 106 -2.61 2.47 -7.32
CA ALA A 106 -3.22 3.79 -7.48
C ALA A 106 -2.24 4.87 -7.96
N CYS A 107 -1.01 4.89 -7.43
CA CYS A 107 0.05 5.79 -7.90
C CYS A 107 0.39 5.51 -9.37
N PHE A 108 0.45 4.26 -9.76
CA PHE A 108 0.73 3.87 -11.13
C PHE A 108 -0.37 4.30 -12.10
N LEU A 109 -1.64 4.16 -11.72
CA LEU A 109 -2.74 4.67 -12.55
C LEU A 109 -2.66 6.20 -12.76
N ASP A 110 -2.36 6.95 -11.71
CA ASP A 110 -2.16 8.40 -11.80
C ASP A 110 -1.02 8.74 -12.79
N SER A 111 0.09 8.04 -12.71
CA SER A 111 1.24 8.24 -13.61
C SER A 111 0.94 7.79 -15.03
N ILE A 112 0.25 6.66 -15.24
CA ILE A 112 -0.19 6.20 -16.56
C ILE A 112 -1.07 7.26 -17.23
N ALA A 113 -2.04 7.80 -16.50
CA ALA A 113 -2.90 8.87 -17.00
C ALA A 113 -2.09 10.14 -17.32
N THR A 114 -1.26 10.59 -16.41
CA THR A 114 -0.45 11.81 -16.53
C THR A 114 0.52 11.76 -17.72
N LEU A 115 1.15 10.62 -17.95
CA LEU A 115 2.11 10.42 -19.03
C LEU A 115 1.44 10.17 -20.41
N GLY A 116 0.13 10.17 -20.46
CA GLY A 116 -0.61 9.97 -21.72
C GLY A 116 -0.57 8.55 -22.26
N LEU A 117 -0.25 7.57 -21.41
CA LEU A 117 -0.17 6.17 -21.83
C LEU A 117 -1.54 5.53 -21.92
N ASN A 118 -1.75 4.71 -22.95
CA ASN A 118 -2.98 3.95 -23.13
C ASN A 118 -2.99 2.74 -22.18
N GLY A 119 -3.51 2.93 -20.97
CA GLY A 119 -3.56 1.87 -19.97
C GLY A 119 -4.66 2.09 -18.95
N ASP A 120 -5.33 0.99 -18.59
CA ASP A 120 -6.38 0.97 -17.59
C ASP A 120 -6.04 0.01 -16.44
N GLY A 121 -6.58 0.29 -15.25
CA GLY A 121 -6.60 -0.65 -14.14
C GLY A 121 -7.80 -1.58 -14.25
N VAL A 122 -7.64 -2.81 -13.77
CA VAL A 122 -8.73 -3.80 -13.68
C VAL A 122 -8.69 -4.49 -12.32
N GLY A 123 -9.81 -4.51 -11.62
CA GLY A 123 -9.95 -5.11 -10.30
C GLY A 123 -11.41 -5.44 -9.98
N LEU A 124 -11.69 -5.62 -8.69
CA LEU A 124 -13.02 -5.93 -8.17
C LEU A 124 -13.59 -4.75 -7.36
N ASN A 125 -14.91 -4.62 -7.39
CA ASN A 125 -15.64 -3.63 -6.62
C ASN A 125 -16.05 -4.22 -5.27
N TYR A 126 -15.20 -4.08 -4.26
CA TYR A 126 -15.50 -4.56 -2.91
C TYR A 126 -16.46 -3.60 -2.20
N HIS A 127 -17.58 -4.13 -1.67
CA HIS A 127 -18.59 -3.32 -0.99
C HIS A 127 -18.11 -2.81 0.37
N TYR A 128 -17.36 -3.64 1.11
CA TYR A 128 -16.89 -3.36 2.47
C TYR A 128 -15.38 -3.29 2.62
N GLY A 129 -14.64 -3.39 1.52
CA GLY A 129 -13.20 -3.36 1.50
C GLY A 129 -12.54 -4.42 2.37
N LEU A 130 -11.46 -4.06 3.05
CA LEU A 130 -10.82 -4.96 4.02
C LEU A 130 -11.68 -5.09 5.28
N PHE A 131 -11.80 -4.04 6.04
CA PHE A 131 -12.68 -3.80 7.19
C PHE A 131 -12.41 -2.41 7.76
N LYS A 132 -13.34 -1.93 8.59
CA LYS A 132 -13.10 -0.80 9.48
C LYS A 132 -12.57 -1.32 10.82
N GLN A 133 -11.42 -0.80 11.25
CA GLN A 133 -10.83 -1.12 12.55
C GLN A 133 -11.47 -0.26 13.64
N VAL A 134 -11.93 -0.91 14.69
CA VAL A 134 -12.47 -0.28 15.89
C VAL A 134 -11.77 -0.84 17.12
N PHE A 135 -11.29 0.02 18.00
CA PHE A 135 -10.67 -0.42 19.25
C PHE A 135 -11.70 -0.53 20.38
N LYS A 136 -11.80 -1.71 20.97
CA LYS A 136 -12.62 -1.99 22.15
C LYS A 136 -11.82 -2.81 23.14
N ASN A 137 -11.74 -2.39 24.40
CA ASN A 137 -10.97 -3.07 25.45
C ASN A 137 -9.50 -3.30 25.06
N HIS A 138 -8.88 -2.31 24.43
CA HIS A 138 -7.51 -2.39 23.87
C HIS A 138 -7.30 -3.51 22.84
N LEU A 139 -8.36 -3.93 22.16
CA LEU A 139 -8.30 -4.95 21.11
C LEU A 139 -8.77 -4.39 19.77
N GLN A 140 -8.16 -4.87 18.69
CA GLN A 140 -8.70 -4.62 17.36
C GLN A 140 -9.97 -5.43 17.16
N ASN A 141 -11.04 -4.75 16.79
CA ASN A 141 -12.28 -5.34 16.29
C ASN A 141 -12.47 -4.90 14.84
N GLU A 142 -13.12 -5.72 14.05
CA GLU A 142 -13.37 -5.50 12.64
C GLU A 142 -14.85 -5.39 12.36
N THR A 143 -15.22 -4.33 11.63
CA THR A 143 -16.60 -4.11 11.16
C THR A 143 -16.57 -3.84 9.65
N PRO A 144 -17.71 -4.00 8.95
CA PRO A 144 -17.79 -3.60 7.55
C PRO A 144 -17.43 -2.13 7.36
N ASN A 145 -16.82 -1.81 6.21
CA ASN A 145 -16.42 -0.45 5.85
C ASN A 145 -17.12 0.01 4.56
N PRO A 146 -18.44 0.30 4.62
CA PRO A 146 -19.19 0.75 3.46
C PRO A 146 -18.67 2.12 2.98
N TRP A 147 -18.57 2.27 1.66
CA TRP A 147 -18.06 3.51 1.04
C TRP A 147 -18.89 3.96 -0.17
N MET A 148 -19.65 3.05 -0.76
CA MET A 148 -20.50 3.36 -1.91
C MET A 148 -21.73 4.14 -1.47
N THR A 149 -21.92 5.30 -2.06
CA THR A 149 -23.08 6.16 -1.84
C THR A 149 -23.75 6.44 -3.19
N GLU A 150 -24.96 6.96 -3.17
CA GLU A 150 -25.66 7.39 -4.38
C GLU A 150 -24.83 8.41 -5.21
N ASN A 151 -24.12 9.28 -4.50
CA ASN A 151 -23.22 10.27 -5.09
C ASN A 151 -21.77 9.81 -4.90
N SER A 152 -21.24 9.04 -5.84
CA SER A 152 -19.86 8.55 -5.78
C SER A 152 -19.13 8.70 -7.12
N TRP A 153 -17.83 8.47 -7.11
CA TRP A 153 -17.01 8.45 -8.35
C TRP A 153 -17.29 7.24 -9.23
N LEU A 154 -17.88 6.18 -8.66
CA LEU A 154 -18.18 4.92 -9.33
C LEU A 154 -19.34 5.11 -10.30
N ARG A 155 -19.16 4.69 -11.56
CA ARG A 155 -20.18 4.72 -12.61
C ARG A 155 -20.50 3.31 -13.11
N PRO A 156 -21.77 2.87 -13.12
CA PRO A 156 -22.14 1.62 -13.76
C PRO A 156 -21.94 1.75 -15.29
N THR A 157 -21.57 0.65 -15.92
CA THR A 157 -21.52 0.50 -17.38
C THR A 157 -22.53 -0.55 -17.83
N ASP A 158 -22.79 -0.62 -19.14
CA ASP A 158 -23.65 -1.66 -19.72
C ASP A 158 -22.90 -2.98 -19.96
N LYS A 159 -21.60 -3.02 -19.67
CA LYS A 159 -20.77 -4.20 -19.90
C LYS A 159 -20.98 -5.26 -18.83
N THR A 160 -21.43 -6.43 -19.24
CA THR A 160 -21.69 -7.59 -18.38
C THR A 160 -21.09 -8.84 -18.98
N TYR A 161 -20.68 -9.77 -18.13
CA TYR A 161 -20.20 -11.09 -18.54
C TYR A 161 -20.81 -12.17 -17.67
N ASP A 162 -20.97 -13.37 -18.24
CA ASP A 162 -21.33 -14.57 -17.50
C ASP A 162 -20.04 -15.35 -17.18
N ILE A 163 -19.73 -15.48 -15.89
CA ILE A 163 -18.52 -16.14 -15.41
C ILE A 163 -18.86 -17.51 -14.90
N GLU A 164 -18.28 -18.52 -15.51
CA GLU A 164 -18.51 -19.93 -15.19
C GLU A 164 -17.56 -20.40 -14.11
N PHE A 165 -18.12 -21.00 -13.07
CA PHE A 165 -17.42 -21.73 -12.01
C PHE A 165 -17.81 -23.21 -12.03
N GLY A 166 -17.19 -24.00 -11.16
CA GLY A 166 -17.57 -25.38 -10.98
C GLY A 166 -19.02 -25.53 -10.47
N GLY A 167 -19.93 -25.86 -11.38
CA GLY A 167 -21.32 -26.15 -11.06
C GLY A 167 -22.28 -24.96 -11.03
N PHE A 168 -21.82 -23.73 -11.28
CA PHE A 168 -22.68 -22.53 -11.37
C PHE A 168 -22.05 -21.42 -12.21
N THR A 169 -22.87 -20.47 -12.61
CA THR A 169 -22.47 -19.28 -13.37
C THR A 169 -22.96 -18.02 -12.68
N LEU A 170 -22.12 -16.99 -12.60
CA LEU A 170 -22.46 -15.70 -12.02
C LEU A 170 -22.33 -14.60 -13.07
N LYS A 171 -23.32 -13.72 -13.10
CA LYS A 171 -23.29 -12.54 -13.97
C LYS A 171 -22.52 -11.41 -13.29
N SER A 172 -21.59 -10.84 -14.03
CA SER A 172 -20.85 -9.66 -13.60
C SER A 172 -21.35 -8.40 -14.29
N ARG A 173 -21.09 -7.26 -13.65
CA ARG A 173 -21.20 -5.92 -14.25
C ARG A 173 -19.92 -5.14 -14.01
N MET A 174 -19.49 -4.42 -15.04
CA MET A 174 -18.35 -3.52 -14.95
C MET A 174 -18.79 -2.13 -14.49
N TYR A 175 -18.04 -1.60 -13.55
CA TYR A 175 -18.13 -0.21 -13.08
C TYR A 175 -16.81 0.51 -13.38
N ASP A 176 -16.89 1.79 -13.69
CA ASP A 176 -15.73 2.61 -14.01
C ASP A 176 -15.53 3.71 -12.96
N ILE A 177 -14.27 3.98 -12.63
CA ILE A 177 -13.83 5.22 -12.01
C ILE A 177 -12.87 5.89 -12.99
N ASP A 178 -13.13 7.16 -13.31
CA ASP A 178 -12.22 7.95 -14.15
C ASP A 178 -10.94 8.27 -13.36
N VAL A 179 -9.80 7.96 -13.94
CA VAL A 179 -8.48 8.32 -13.42
C VAL A 179 -8.03 9.59 -14.11
N VAL A 180 -8.04 10.69 -13.36
CA VAL A 180 -7.67 12.01 -13.86
C VAL A 180 -6.17 12.22 -13.71
N GLY A 181 -5.46 12.32 -14.81
CA GLY A 181 -4.04 12.67 -14.84
C GLY A 181 -3.81 14.16 -14.70
N TYR A 182 -2.58 14.52 -14.39
CA TYR A 182 -2.18 15.92 -14.22
C TYR A 182 -2.29 16.68 -15.54
N GLU A 183 -3.02 17.78 -15.52
CA GLU A 183 -3.36 18.69 -16.62
C GLU A 183 -4.47 18.19 -17.54
N ASN A 184 -4.22 17.30 -18.50
CA ASN A 184 -5.17 17.17 -19.62
C ASN A 184 -5.48 15.75 -20.07
N ARG A 185 -5.20 14.75 -19.23
CA ARG A 185 -5.29 13.34 -19.61
C ARG A 185 -6.16 12.54 -18.66
N THR A 186 -6.84 11.53 -19.19
CA THR A 186 -7.64 10.59 -18.40
C THR A 186 -7.45 9.16 -18.88
N THR A 187 -7.55 8.24 -17.93
CA THR A 187 -7.68 6.80 -18.17
C THR A 187 -8.75 6.24 -17.22
N LYS A 188 -8.88 4.93 -17.12
CA LYS A 188 -9.95 4.32 -16.32
C LYS A 188 -9.45 3.25 -15.38
N LEU A 189 -10.19 3.10 -14.29
CA LEU A 189 -10.16 1.93 -13.42
C LEU A 189 -11.48 1.18 -13.62
N HIS A 190 -11.40 -0.05 -14.15
CA HIS A 190 -12.52 -0.95 -14.32
C HIS A 190 -12.65 -1.86 -13.12
N LEU A 191 -13.79 -1.84 -12.46
CA LEU A 191 -14.09 -2.63 -11.27
C LEU A 191 -15.27 -3.54 -11.58
N PHE A 192 -15.07 -4.84 -11.46
CA PHE A 192 -16.13 -5.83 -11.69
C PHE A 192 -16.82 -6.20 -10.38
N ASP A 193 -18.13 -6.31 -10.44
CA ASP A 193 -19.00 -6.68 -9.33
C ASP A 193 -19.90 -7.83 -9.74
N VAL A 194 -20.29 -8.68 -8.80
CA VAL A 194 -21.29 -9.72 -9.05
C VAL A 194 -22.70 -9.13 -8.88
N GLU A 195 -23.60 -9.36 -9.85
CA GLU A 195 -24.94 -8.78 -9.78
C GLU A 195 -25.81 -9.32 -8.65
N THR A 196 -25.48 -10.48 -8.12
CA THR A 196 -26.24 -11.15 -7.04
C THR A 196 -25.74 -10.82 -5.64
N VAL A 197 -24.78 -9.89 -5.50
CA VAL A 197 -24.23 -9.49 -4.20
C VAL A 197 -25.32 -9.07 -3.22
N ASP A 198 -25.21 -9.53 -1.98
CA ASP A 198 -26.20 -9.27 -0.93
C ASP A 198 -25.50 -8.77 0.34
N GLU A 199 -25.56 -7.46 0.55
CA GLU A 199 -24.97 -6.82 1.74
C GLU A 199 -25.66 -7.24 3.05
N SER A 200 -26.92 -7.69 2.98
CA SER A 200 -27.70 -8.03 4.17
C SER A 200 -27.22 -9.29 4.90
N ILE A 201 -26.36 -10.09 4.29
CA ILE A 201 -25.78 -11.29 4.92
C ILE A 201 -24.69 -10.97 5.94
N VAL A 202 -24.25 -9.71 6.03
CA VAL A 202 -23.22 -9.23 6.96
C VAL A 202 -23.86 -8.31 7.99
N GLY A 203 -23.60 -8.57 9.27
CA GLY A 203 -24.04 -7.69 10.36
C GLY A 203 -23.20 -6.42 10.45
N ASN A 204 -23.71 -5.41 11.15
CA ASN A 204 -23.02 -4.12 11.29
C ASN A 204 -21.79 -4.16 12.21
N ASP A 205 -21.74 -5.11 13.12
CA ASP A 205 -20.73 -5.20 14.19
C ASP A 205 -19.70 -6.31 13.99
N SER A 206 -19.72 -6.99 12.85
CA SER A 206 -18.86 -8.12 12.55
C SER A 206 -18.61 -8.23 11.05
N ILE A 207 -17.47 -8.82 10.68
CA ILE A 207 -17.17 -9.18 9.29
C ILE A 207 -17.51 -10.65 8.98
N GLY A 208 -18.17 -11.36 9.89
CA GLY A 208 -18.60 -12.75 9.71
C GLY A 208 -19.77 -12.89 8.75
N PHE A 209 -19.71 -13.89 7.88
CA PHE A 209 -20.77 -14.25 6.94
C PHE A 209 -20.63 -15.72 6.49
N ASN A 210 -21.65 -16.27 5.84
CA ASN A 210 -21.55 -17.59 5.23
C ASN A 210 -20.65 -17.55 3.99
N LYS A 211 -19.45 -18.09 4.12
CA LYS A 211 -18.42 -18.08 3.06
C LYS A 211 -18.72 -19.02 1.89
N GLU A 212 -19.68 -19.90 2.03
CA GLU A 212 -20.05 -20.87 0.98
C GLU A 212 -21.04 -20.31 -0.05
N ASP A 213 -21.78 -19.27 0.29
CA ASP A 213 -22.75 -18.63 -0.61
C ASP A 213 -22.05 -17.60 -1.53
N ILE A 214 -21.30 -18.11 -2.50
CA ILE A 214 -20.46 -17.34 -3.40
C ILE A 214 -21.25 -16.31 -4.20
N ALA A 215 -22.48 -16.65 -4.62
CA ALA A 215 -23.33 -15.74 -5.38
C ALA A 215 -23.66 -14.44 -4.61
N LYS A 216 -23.71 -14.51 -3.28
CA LYS A 216 -24.01 -13.35 -2.43
C LYS A 216 -22.79 -12.66 -1.87
N ASN A 217 -21.69 -13.37 -1.66
CA ASN A 217 -20.57 -12.85 -0.88
C ASN A 217 -19.32 -12.47 -1.69
N LEU A 218 -19.27 -12.81 -2.98
CA LEU A 218 -18.03 -12.79 -3.78
C LEU A 218 -17.32 -11.44 -3.76
N THR A 219 -18.03 -10.34 -3.80
CA THR A 219 -17.48 -8.98 -3.88
C THR A 219 -17.75 -8.15 -2.61
N LEU A 220 -18.04 -8.78 -1.47
CA LEU A 220 -18.22 -8.05 -0.21
C LEU A 220 -16.90 -7.56 0.38
N PHE A 221 -15.93 -8.44 0.60
CA PHE A 221 -14.67 -8.13 1.27
C PHE A 221 -13.44 -8.43 0.42
N LEU A 222 -12.49 -7.52 0.46
CA LEU A 222 -11.11 -7.76 0.07
C LEU A 222 -10.44 -8.62 1.16
N TYR A 223 -9.74 -9.67 0.77
CA TYR A 223 -9.07 -10.60 1.70
C TYR A 223 -9.99 -11.08 2.84
N PRO A 224 -11.08 -11.80 2.51
CA PRO A 224 -11.93 -12.36 3.54
C PRO A 224 -11.13 -13.26 4.47
N ASP A 225 -11.62 -13.43 5.70
CA ASP A 225 -11.00 -14.31 6.69
C ASP A 225 -10.74 -15.70 6.10
N ASP A 226 -9.47 -16.06 6.00
CA ASP A 226 -8.97 -17.30 5.42
C ASP A 226 -8.39 -18.28 6.48
N SER A 227 -8.87 -18.15 7.72
CA SER A 227 -8.50 -19.05 8.80
C SER A 227 -9.05 -20.48 8.60
N ASP A 228 -10.04 -20.66 7.72
CA ASP A 228 -10.61 -21.94 7.33
C ASP A 228 -10.56 -22.17 5.81
N ASP A 229 -10.85 -23.41 5.40
CA ASP A 229 -10.83 -23.79 3.98
C ASP A 229 -11.91 -23.06 3.15
N ALA A 230 -13.06 -22.73 3.73
CA ALA A 230 -14.09 -21.99 3.03
C ALA A 230 -13.63 -20.57 2.67
N GLY A 231 -12.93 -19.89 3.58
CA GLY A 231 -12.32 -18.58 3.34
C GLY A 231 -11.20 -18.62 2.33
N ARG A 232 -10.33 -19.63 2.41
CA ARG A 232 -9.26 -19.85 1.44
C ARG A 232 -9.81 -20.14 0.04
N LEU A 233 -10.82 -20.97 -0.05
CA LEU A 233 -11.52 -21.28 -1.32
C LEU A 233 -12.22 -20.03 -1.89
N LEU A 234 -12.83 -19.19 -1.05
CA LEU A 234 -13.42 -17.92 -1.49
C LEU A 234 -12.41 -17.01 -2.18
N ARG A 235 -11.18 -16.95 -1.70
CA ARG A 235 -10.10 -16.20 -2.37
C ARG A 235 -9.83 -16.72 -3.79
N VAL A 236 -9.87 -18.02 -4.00
CA VAL A 236 -9.73 -18.60 -5.36
C VAL A 236 -10.89 -18.16 -6.26
N TYR A 237 -12.11 -18.19 -5.77
CA TYR A 237 -13.28 -17.69 -6.50
C TYR A 237 -13.14 -16.21 -6.86
N GLN A 238 -12.70 -15.38 -5.94
CA GLN A 238 -12.47 -13.94 -6.18
C GLN A 238 -11.41 -13.70 -7.25
N GLN A 239 -10.28 -14.37 -7.16
CA GLN A 239 -9.19 -14.22 -8.13
C GLN A 239 -9.63 -14.64 -9.53
N TYR A 240 -10.34 -15.77 -9.66
CA TYR A 240 -10.87 -16.20 -10.95
C TYR A 240 -11.91 -15.24 -11.51
N PHE A 241 -12.85 -14.78 -10.69
CA PHE A 241 -13.84 -13.79 -11.11
C PHE A 241 -13.19 -12.53 -11.67
N MET A 242 -12.16 -12.02 -11.00
CA MET A 242 -11.39 -10.87 -11.46
C MET A 242 -10.73 -11.13 -12.82
N VAL A 243 -10.00 -12.21 -12.97
CA VAL A 243 -9.22 -12.46 -14.20
C VAL A 243 -10.07 -12.92 -15.37
N SER A 244 -11.16 -13.64 -15.14
CA SER A 244 -12.07 -14.03 -16.23
C SER A 244 -12.77 -12.81 -16.83
N ASN A 245 -13.23 -11.88 -16.00
CA ASN A 245 -13.75 -10.60 -16.46
C ASN A 245 -12.71 -9.79 -17.23
N ALA A 246 -11.50 -9.68 -16.67
CA ALA A 246 -10.40 -8.97 -17.32
C ALA A 246 -10.06 -9.58 -18.69
N ALA A 247 -9.92 -10.90 -18.76
CA ALA A 247 -9.59 -11.60 -20.01
C ALA A 247 -10.65 -11.35 -21.11
N ARG A 248 -11.93 -11.42 -20.75
CA ARG A 248 -13.03 -11.14 -21.69
C ARG A 248 -13.01 -9.70 -22.18
N LEU A 249 -12.79 -8.74 -21.27
CA LEU A 249 -12.65 -7.32 -21.62
C LEU A 249 -11.50 -7.09 -22.60
N ILE A 250 -10.34 -7.70 -22.33
CA ILE A 250 -9.13 -7.57 -23.16
C ILE A 250 -9.38 -8.10 -24.57
N LEU A 251 -9.99 -9.28 -24.70
CA LEU A 251 -10.28 -9.87 -26.00
C LEU A 251 -11.31 -9.04 -26.79
N ASP A 252 -12.39 -8.59 -26.13
CA ASP A 252 -13.39 -7.73 -26.75
C ASP A 252 -12.78 -6.43 -27.28
N GLU A 253 -11.96 -5.77 -26.48
CA GLU A 253 -11.33 -4.50 -26.87
C GLU A 253 -10.28 -4.69 -27.97
N ALA A 254 -9.51 -5.77 -27.94
CA ALA A 254 -8.53 -6.10 -28.98
C ALA A 254 -9.22 -6.38 -30.32
N GLU A 255 -10.28 -7.19 -30.34
CA GLU A 255 -11.07 -7.47 -31.53
C GLU A 255 -11.71 -6.20 -32.08
N ALA A 256 -12.26 -5.35 -31.21
CA ALA A 256 -12.84 -4.06 -31.62
C ALA A 256 -11.83 -3.11 -32.29
N LYS A 257 -10.54 -3.25 -31.97
CA LYS A 257 -9.43 -2.50 -32.58
C LYS A 257 -8.85 -3.17 -33.84
N GLY A 258 -9.34 -4.34 -34.22
CA GLY A 258 -8.96 -5.04 -35.42
C GLY A 258 -7.94 -6.18 -35.23
N SER A 259 -7.69 -6.61 -33.99
CA SER A 259 -6.89 -7.82 -33.74
C SER A 259 -7.62 -9.07 -34.24
N ASN A 260 -6.88 -9.98 -34.85
CA ASN A 260 -7.35 -11.33 -35.16
C ASN A 260 -7.08 -12.31 -33.99
N LEU A 261 -6.62 -11.79 -32.87
CA LEU A 261 -6.20 -12.45 -31.63
C LEU A 261 -4.89 -13.27 -31.73
N TYR A 262 -4.44 -13.71 -32.90
CA TYR A 262 -3.12 -14.29 -33.11
C TYR A 262 -2.00 -13.26 -32.91
N ASP A 263 -2.32 -11.98 -33.05
CA ASP A 263 -1.46 -10.81 -32.84
C ASP A 263 -1.85 -10.04 -31.57
N LEU A 264 -2.50 -10.68 -30.58
CA LEU A 264 -2.99 -10.03 -29.36
C LEU A 264 -1.91 -9.19 -28.68
N TYR A 265 -0.66 -9.67 -28.61
CA TYR A 265 0.48 -8.97 -28.01
C TYR A 265 0.85 -7.64 -28.69
N ASP A 266 0.33 -7.37 -29.90
CA ASP A 266 0.45 -6.06 -30.56
C ASP A 266 -0.64 -5.08 -30.12
N TYR A 267 -1.70 -5.58 -29.50
CA TYR A 267 -2.87 -4.80 -29.05
C TYR A 267 -3.01 -4.73 -27.53
N ALA A 268 -2.40 -5.64 -26.81
CA ALA A 268 -2.52 -5.71 -25.37
C ALA A 268 -1.21 -6.13 -24.70
N VAL A 269 -0.97 -5.57 -23.52
CA VAL A 269 0.00 -6.08 -22.54
C VAL A 269 -0.69 -6.10 -21.19
N ILE A 270 -0.47 -7.18 -20.45
CA ILE A 270 -1.03 -7.38 -19.11
C ILE A 270 0.10 -7.32 -18.10
N GLN A 271 -0.04 -6.42 -17.13
CA GLN A 271 0.84 -6.43 -15.96
C GLN A 271 0.12 -7.14 -14.82
N ILE A 272 0.66 -8.29 -14.44
CA ILE A 272 0.19 -9.12 -13.33
C ILE A 272 0.80 -8.57 -12.04
N ASN A 273 -0.02 -7.90 -11.24
CA ASN A 273 0.42 -7.27 -9.99
C ASN A 273 0.36 -8.25 -8.82
N ASP A 274 1.51 -8.80 -8.45
CA ASP A 274 1.66 -9.97 -7.59
C ASP A 274 1.02 -11.24 -8.21
N THR A 275 0.73 -12.26 -7.42
CA THR A 275 0.19 -13.54 -7.92
C THR A 275 -1.33 -13.60 -7.98
N HIS A 276 -2.02 -12.61 -7.43
CA HIS A 276 -3.49 -12.60 -7.41
C HIS A 276 -4.14 -12.72 -8.81
N PRO A 277 -3.59 -12.08 -9.86
CA PRO A 277 -4.13 -12.20 -11.21
C PRO A 277 -3.56 -13.36 -12.04
N THR A 278 -2.74 -14.23 -11.50
CA THR A 278 -2.01 -15.27 -12.26
C THR A 278 -2.91 -16.12 -13.16
N MET A 279 -4.12 -16.45 -12.70
CA MET A 279 -5.07 -17.25 -13.48
C MET A 279 -5.50 -16.61 -14.81
N VAL A 280 -5.16 -15.34 -15.07
CA VAL A 280 -5.39 -14.72 -16.37
C VAL A 280 -4.66 -15.49 -17.49
N ILE A 281 -3.53 -16.09 -17.19
CA ILE A 281 -2.74 -16.88 -18.18
C ILE A 281 -3.53 -18.10 -18.65
N PRO A 282 -3.91 -19.06 -17.80
CA PRO A 282 -4.71 -20.19 -18.25
C PRO A 282 -6.12 -19.79 -18.74
N GLU A 283 -6.73 -18.75 -18.19
CA GLU A 283 -8.04 -18.28 -18.65
C GLU A 283 -7.99 -17.72 -20.08
N LEU A 284 -7.00 -16.91 -20.41
CA LEU A 284 -6.82 -16.43 -21.79
C LEU A 284 -6.56 -17.59 -22.76
N ILE A 285 -5.75 -18.55 -22.36
CA ILE A 285 -5.51 -19.76 -23.19
C ILE A 285 -6.85 -20.46 -23.45
N ARG A 286 -7.67 -20.66 -22.42
CA ARG A 286 -8.97 -21.30 -22.53
C ARG A 286 -9.89 -20.54 -23.49
N LEU A 287 -10.00 -19.23 -23.33
CA LEU A 287 -10.86 -18.38 -24.16
C LEU A 287 -10.38 -18.30 -25.62
N LEU A 288 -9.07 -18.31 -25.85
CA LEU A 288 -8.50 -18.35 -27.20
C LEU A 288 -8.76 -19.70 -27.88
N GLN A 289 -8.71 -20.81 -27.13
CA GLN A 289 -9.10 -22.13 -27.66
C GLN A 289 -10.57 -22.20 -28.02
N GLU A 290 -11.47 -21.60 -27.24
CA GLU A 290 -12.88 -21.47 -27.60
C GLU A 290 -13.10 -20.69 -28.91
N ARG A 291 -12.15 -19.80 -29.24
CA ARG A 291 -12.15 -19.05 -30.52
C ARG A 291 -11.39 -19.77 -31.65
N GLY A 292 -11.06 -21.04 -31.46
CA GLY A 292 -10.50 -21.92 -32.47
C GLY A 292 -8.99 -22.04 -32.53
N MET A 293 -8.24 -21.47 -31.58
CA MET A 293 -6.81 -21.68 -31.51
C MET A 293 -6.46 -23.07 -30.98
N THR A 294 -5.37 -23.64 -31.48
CA THR A 294 -4.75 -24.79 -30.85
C THR A 294 -4.11 -24.40 -29.52
N MET A 295 -3.81 -25.39 -28.69
CA MET A 295 -3.08 -25.16 -27.43
C MET A 295 -1.74 -24.45 -27.67
N ASP A 296 -0.98 -24.87 -28.68
CA ASP A 296 0.32 -24.28 -29.01
C ASP A 296 0.20 -22.80 -29.44
N GLU A 297 -0.80 -22.50 -30.27
CA GLU A 297 -1.06 -21.13 -30.70
C GLU A 297 -1.47 -20.23 -29.54
N ALA A 298 -2.39 -20.71 -28.69
CA ALA A 298 -2.85 -19.97 -27.52
C ALA A 298 -1.73 -19.71 -26.52
N ILE A 299 -0.92 -20.71 -26.20
CA ILE A 299 0.24 -20.57 -25.31
C ILE A 299 1.23 -19.55 -25.89
N ASN A 300 1.53 -19.64 -27.18
CA ASN A 300 2.45 -18.69 -27.82
C ASN A 300 1.97 -17.25 -27.74
N VAL A 301 0.67 -16.99 -27.97
CA VAL A 301 0.09 -15.67 -27.89
C VAL A 301 0.12 -15.13 -26.45
N VAL A 302 -0.36 -15.91 -25.49
CA VAL A 302 -0.45 -15.49 -24.08
C VAL A 302 0.94 -15.26 -23.47
N SER A 303 1.92 -16.12 -23.79
CA SER A 303 3.29 -15.98 -23.30
C SER A 303 3.99 -14.70 -23.76
N LYS A 304 3.50 -14.04 -24.80
CA LYS A 304 4.01 -12.75 -25.31
C LYS A 304 3.22 -11.55 -24.79
N THR A 305 2.14 -11.79 -24.05
CA THR A 305 1.18 -10.75 -23.63
C THR A 305 1.31 -10.38 -22.16
N CYS A 306 1.77 -11.28 -21.32
CA CYS A 306 1.77 -11.11 -19.86
C CYS A 306 3.16 -10.83 -19.30
N ALA A 307 3.22 -9.88 -18.34
CA ALA A 307 4.39 -9.58 -17.52
C ALA A 307 4.02 -9.66 -16.04
N TYR A 308 4.96 -10.06 -15.20
CA TYR A 308 4.74 -10.32 -13.78
C TYR A 308 5.62 -9.43 -12.90
N THR A 309 5.01 -8.79 -11.91
CA THR A 309 5.70 -8.09 -10.82
C THR A 309 5.57 -8.89 -9.53
N ASN A 310 6.71 -9.24 -8.94
CA ASN A 310 6.76 -9.85 -7.61
C ASN A 310 6.86 -8.76 -6.54
N HIS A 311 6.00 -8.81 -5.53
CA HIS A 311 5.97 -7.85 -4.41
C HIS A 311 6.37 -8.47 -3.07
N THR A 312 6.76 -9.73 -3.05
CA THR A 312 7.03 -10.43 -1.79
C THR A 312 8.37 -11.14 -1.80
N ILE A 313 9.02 -11.18 -0.63
CA ILE A 313 10.23 -11.98 -0.43
C ILE A 313 9.93 -13.18 0.45
N LEU A 314 8.89 -13.10 1.30
CA LEU A 314 8.53 -14.19 2.21
C LEU A 314 8.11 -15.42 1.39
N ALA A 315 8.92 -16.49 1.42
CA ALA A 315 8.64 -17.72 0.67
C ALA A 315 7.26 -18.30 1.02
N GLU A 316 6.88 -18.24 2.28
CA GLU A 316 5.58 -18.69 2.76
C GLU A 316 4.39 -17.84 2.24
N ALA A 317 4.64 -16.62 1.78
CA ALA A 317 3.62 -15.74 1.20
C ALA A 317 3.45 -15.91 -0.31
N LEU A 318 4.29 -16.70 -0.99
CA LEU A 318 4.09 -17.09 -2.38
C LEU A 318 2.88 -18.01 -2.49
N GLU A 319 1.86 -17.54 -3.19
CA GLU A 319 0.59 -18.26 -3.27
C GLU A 319 0.72 -19.62 -3.96
N LYS A 320 0.13 -20.60 -3.34
CA LYS A 320 -0.08 -21.94 -3.91
C LYS A 320 -1.43 -22.45 -3.45
N TRP A 321 -2.20 -22.99 -4.38
CA TRP A 321 -3.54 -23.47 -4.12
C TRP A 321 -3.65 -24.97 -4.29
N PRO A 322 -4.27 -25.68 -3.34
CA PRO A 322 -4.53 -27.11 -3.50
C PRO A 322 -5.28 -27.42 -4.79
N ILE A 323 -4.90 -28.47 -5.48
CA ILE A 323 -5.61 -28.91 -6.70
C ILE A 323 -7.10 -29.15 -6.40
N SER A 324 -7.44 -29.63 -5.20
CA SER A 324 -8.82 -29.82 -4.78
C SER A 324 -9.64 -28.52 -4.82
N PHE A 325 -9.04 -27.39 -4.45
CA PHE A 325 -9.69 -26.07 -4.54
C PHE A 325 -9.87 -25.65 -5.99
N MET A 326 -8.84 -25.82 -6.81
CA MET A 326 -8.92 -25.49 -8.23
C MET A 326 -9.97 -26.32 -8.96
N LYS A 327 -10.05 -27.64 -8.69
CA LYS A 327 -11.06 -28.52 -9.25
C LYS A 327 -12.49 -28.14 -8.82
N LYS A 328 -12.67 -27.66 -7.61
CA LYS A 328 -13.98 -27.23 -7.13
C LYS A 328 -14.39 -25.87 -7.73
N ALA A 329 -13.51 -24.89 -7.70
CA ALA A 329 -13.82 -23.54 -8.12
C ALA A 329 -13.77 -23.38 -9.66
N VAL A 330 -12.73 -23.88 -10.30
CA VAL A 330 -12.41 -23.62 -11.72
C VAL A 330 -11.96 -24.90 -12.46
N PRO A 331 -12.80 -25.95 -12.49
CA PRO A 331 -12.42 -27.23 -13.10
C PRO A 331 -12.02 -27.09 -14.57
N GLN A 332 -12.56 -26.10 -15.29
CA GLN A 332 -12.23 -25.83 -16.68
C GLN A 332 -10.78 -25.37 -16.91
N LEU A 333 -10.11 -24.85 -15.89
CA LEU A 333 -8.69 -24.48 -15.99
C LEU A 333 -7.73 -25.62 -15.73
N MET A 334 -8.16 -26.67 -15.04
CA MET A 334 -7.27 -27.75 -14.64
C MET A 334 -6.60 -28.49 -15.82
N PRO A 335 -7.31 -28.82 -16.93
CA PRO A 335 -6.65 -29.43 -18.09
C PRO A 335 -5.54 -28.53 -18.66
N ILE A 336 -5.74 -27.23 -18.69
CA ILE A 336 -4.75 -26.27 -19.19
C ILE A 336 -3.57 -26.17 -18.22
N ILE A 337 -3.82 -26.02 -16.93
CA ILE A 337 -2.75 -25.95 -15.91
C ILE A 337 -1.91 -27.24 -15.93
N ARG A 338 -2.52 -28.42 -16.08
CA ARG A 338 -1.79 -29.68 -16.21
C ARG A 338 -0.93 -29.75 -17.48
N GLU A 339 -1.45 -29.23 -18.59
CA GLU A 339 -0.68 -29.16 -19.84
C GLU A 339 0.52 -28.20 -19.71
N LEU A 340 0.32 -27.03 -19.08
CA LEU A 340 1.40 -26.09 -18.82
C LEU A 340 2.48 -26.74 -17.93
N ASP A 341 2.08 -27.43 -16.88
CA ASP A 341 2.98 -28.16 -15.98
C ASP A 341 3.73 -29.29 -16.70
N ALA A 342 3.03 -30.07 -17.51
CA ALA A 342 3.63 -31.15 -18.29
C ALA A 342 4.73 -30.65 -19.24
N ARG A 343 4.52 -29.51 -19.88
CA ARG A 343 5.51 -28.86 -20.76
C ARG A 343 6.73 -28.38 -19.97
N VAL A 344 6.52 -27.81 -18.78
CA VAL A 344 7.61 -27.42 -17.88
C VAL A 344 8.42 -28.63 -17.45
N ASN A 345 7.77 -29.69 -16.99
CA ASN A 345 8.45 -30.89 -16.54
C ASN A 345 9.24 -31.59 -17.68
N LYS A 346 8.72 -31.57 -18.90
CA LYS A 346 9.44 -32.10 -20.08
C LYS A 346 10.69 -31.27 -20.40
N LYS A 347 10.62 -29.93 -20.20
CA LYS A 347 11.72 -28.99 -20.50
C LYS A 347 12.81 -29.02 -19.43
N CYS A 348 12.40 -28.93 -18.14
CA CYS A 348 13.28 -28.65 -17.01
C CYS A 348 13.57 -29.86 -16.13
N ASN A 349 12.61 -30.78 -15.99
CA ASN A 349 12.65 -31.95 -15.10
C ASN A 349 13.19 -31.66 -13.69
N ASP A 350 12.79 -30.48 -13.12
CA ASP A 350 13.17 -30.03 -11.80
C ASP A 350 11.91 -29.74 -10.98
N PRO A 351 11.67 -30.47 -9.88
CA PRO A 351 10.46 -30.29 -9.07
C PRO A 351 10.35 -28.92 -8.41
N ASP A 352 11.45 -28.19 -8.23
CA ASP A 352 11.44 -26.88 -7.58
C ASP A 352 10.90 -25.77 -8.49
N VAL A 353 10.85 -26.00 -9.80
CA VAL A 353 10.27 -25.08 -10.78
C VAL A 353 8.96 -25.56 -11.38
N ALA A 354 8.47 -26.74 -10.95
CA ALA A 354 7.21 -27.29 -11.42
C ALA A 354 6.03 -26.39 -11.03
N ILE A 355 5.02 -26.31 -11.90
CA ILE A 355 3.79 -25.58 -11.61
C ILE A 355 2.96 -26.31 -10.56
N ILE A 356 2.81 -27.62 -10.68
CA ILE A 356 2.18 -28.48 -9.68
C ILE A 356 3.29 -29.10 -8.84
N ASN A 357 3.35 -28.74 -7.56
CA ASN A 357 4.38 -29.24 -6.65
C ASN A 357 4.06 -30.63 -6.09
N LYS A 358 5.01 -31.18 -5.32
CA LYS A 358 4.88 -32.50 -4.67
C LYS A 358 3.69 -32.60 -3.69
N ASP A 359 3.22 -31.50 -3.17
CA ASP A 359 2.09 -31.43 -2.22
C ASP A 359 0.73 -31.27 -2.94
N ASN A 360 0.68 -31.48 -4.24
CA ASN A 360 -0.49 -31.29 -5.10
C ASN A 360 -1.09 -29.87 -5.01
N CYS A 361 -0.23 -28.87 -4.95
CA CYS A 361 -0.61 -27.47 -5.02
C CYS A 361 -0.13 -26.85 -6.33
N VAL A 362 -0.95 -25.94 -6.87
CA VAL A 362 -0.60 -25.09 -8.01
C VAL A 362 0.18 -23.88 -7.49
N CYS A 363 1.44 -23.76 -7.90
CA CYS A 363 2.32 -22.65 -7.55
C CYS A 363 2.10 -21.49 -8.53
N MET A 364 1.44 -20.43 -8.06
CA MET A 364 0.97 -19.35 -8.94
C MET A 364 2.12 -18.60 -9.61
N ALA A 365 3.12 -18.17 -8.86
CA ALA A 365 4.28 -17.46 -9.41
C ALA A 365 5.01 -18.26 -10.48
N HIS A 366 5.02 -19.59 -10.39
CA HIS A 366 5.67 -20.47 -11.37
C HIS A 366 5.00 -20.38 -12.75
N ILE A 367 3.67 -20.25 -12.79
CA ILE A 367 2.94 -20.00 -14.05
C ILE A 367 3.39 -18.68 -14.67
N ASP A 368 3.43 -17.61 -13.88
CA ASP A 368 3.79 -16.29 -14.34
C ASP A 368 5.20 -16.23 -14.94
N ILE A 369 6.15 -16.90 -14.29
CA ILE A 369 7.56 -16.88 -14.71
C ILE A 369 7.77 -17.70 -15.97
N HIS A 370 7.20 -18.92 -16.05
CA HIS A 370 7.35 -19.76 -17.22
C HIS A 370 6.68 -19.18 -18.46
N TYR A 371 5.52 -18.56 -18.31
CA TYR A 371 4.65 -18.13 -19.41
C TYR A 371 4.45 -16.62 -19.53
N GLY A 372 5.33 -15.82 -18.92
CA GLY A 372 5.38 -14.39 -19.06
C GLY A 372 6.65 -13.90 -19.77
N ILE A 373 6.63 -12.63 -20.18
CA ILE A 373 7.77 -11.99 -20.87
C ILE A 373 8.78 -11.37 -19.91
N SER A 374 8.37 -11.06 -18.69
CA SER A 374 9.17 -10.29 -17.72
C SER A 374 8.80 -10.68 -16.31
N VAL A 375 9.81 -10.72 -15.45
CA VAL A 375 9.69 -10.87 -14.00
C VAL A 375 10.48 -9.73 -13.38
N ASN A 376 9.82 -8.82 -12.69
CA ASN A 376 10.54 -7.75 -12.02
C ASN A 376 10.36 -7.78 -10.50
N GLY A 377 11.46 -7.46 -9.80
CA GLY A 377 11.42 -7.02 -8.42
C GLY A 377 11.09 -5.53 -8.33
N VAL A 378 10.91 -5.02 -7.11
CA VAL A 378 10.38 -3.68 -6.86
C VAL A 378 11.35 -2.77 -6.08
N ALA A 379 12.56 -3.23 -5.87
CA ALA A 379 13.72 -2.47 -5.39
C ALA A 379 15.00 -3.22 -5.80
N ALA A 380 16.13 -2.53 -5.86
CA ALA A 380 17.40 -3.13 -6.29
C ALA A 380 17.78 -4.35 -5.43
N LEU A 381 17.76 -4.22 -4.10
CA LEU A 381 18.05 -5.32 -3.17
C LEU A 381 17.05 -6.47 -3.33
N HIS A 382 15.76 -6.18 -3.42
CA HIS A 382 14.72 -7.18 -3.63
C HIS A 382 14.99 -8.02 -4.88
N THR A 383 15.30 -7.36 -5.99
CA THR A 383 15.59 -8.03 -7.26
C THR A 383 16.80 -8.96 -7.14
N GLU A 384 17.87 -8.52 -6.45
CA GLU A 384 19.04 -9.37 -6.22
C GLU A 384 18.72 -10.57 -5.30
N ILE A 385 17.90 -10.40 -4.29
CA ILE A 385 17.44 -11.50 -3.43
C ILE A 385 16.62 -12.51 -4.24
N LEU A 386 15.73 -12.05 -5.12
CA LEU A 386 14.98 -12.92 -6.02
C LEU A 386 15.90 -13.76 -6.92
N LYS A 387 16.88 -13.11 -7.54
CA LYS A 387 17.86 -13.78 -8.44
C LYS A 387 18.75 -14.78 -7.72
N ASN A 388 19.22 -14.43 -6.53
CA ASN A 388 20.27 -15.18 -5.86
C ASN A 388 19.75 -16.17 -4.81
N THR A 389 18.50 -16.04 -4.38
CA THR A 389 17.91 -16.85 -3.28
C THR A 389 16.53 -17.41 -3.67
N GLU A 390 15.50 -16.61 -3.60
CA GLU A 390 14.10 -17.07 -3.65
C GLU A 390 13.69 -17.66 -5.00
N LEU A 391 14.13 -17.08 -6.10
CA LEU A 391 13.81 -17.51 -7.47
C LEU A 391 15.06 -17.86 -8.27
N HIS A 392 16.12 -18.26 -7.59
CA HIS A 392 17.43 -18.51 -8.21
C HIS A 392 17.36 -19.50 -9.38
N LYS A 393 16.67 -20.62 -9.22
CA LYS A 393 16.51 -21.61 -10.29
C LYS A 393 15.77 -21.06 -11.51
N PHE A 394 14.80 -20.19 -11.30
CA PHE A 394 14.14 -19.49 -12.40
C PHE A 394 15.05 -18.48 -13.08
N TYR A 395 15.89 -17.81 -12.32
CA TYR A 395 16.90 -16.91 -12.89
C TYR A 395 17.93 -17.67 -13.76
N GLU A 396 18.33 -18.86 -13.33
CA GLU A 396 19.17 -19.72 -14.16
C GLU A 396 18.49 -20.13 -15.48
N LEU A 397 17.18 -20.40 -15.45
CA LEU A 397 16.40 -20.78 -16.63
C LEU A 397 16.11 -19.61 -17.57
N TYR A 398 15.83 -18.44 -17.03
CA TYR A 398 15.34 -17.27 -17.76
C TYR A 398 16.03 -15.97 -17.30
N PRO A 399 17.36 -15.86 -17.37
CA PRO A 399 18.05 -14.69 -16.89
C PRO A 399 17.59 -13.39 -17.60
N GLU A 400 17.18 -13.48 -18.85
CA GLU A 400 16.69 -12.37 -19.66
C GLU A 400 15.35 -11.79 -19.22
N LYS A 401 14.54 -12.54 -18.46
CA LYS A 401 13.24 -12.08 -17.97
C LYS A 401 13.36 -11.21 -16.71
N PHE A 402 14.42 -11.40 -15.92
CA PHE A 402 14.58 -10.77 -14.61
C PHE A 402 15.10 -9.34 -14.75
N ASN A 403 14.38 -8.39 -14.13
CA ASN A 403 14.78 -6.99 -14.10
C ASN A 403 14.25 -6.30 -12.84
N ASN A 404 14.76 -5.10 -12.56
CA ASN A 404 14.33 -4.27 -11.45
C ASN A 404 13.51 -3.08 -11.93
N LYS A 405 12.39 -2.84 -11.25
CA LYS A 405 11.61 -1.60 -11.35
C LYS A 405 11.36 -1.08 -9.95
N THR A 406 12.27 -0.25 -9.45
CA THR A 406 12.11 0.34 -8.12
C THR A 406 10.78 1.09 -8.05
N ASN A 407 9.99 0.79 -7.02
CA ASN A 407 8.70 1.43 -6.79
C ASN A 407 8.82 2.95 -6.73
N GLY A 408 7.73 3.61 -6.91
CA GLY A 408 7.61 5.05 -6.81
C GLY A 408 6.23 5.46 -6.33
N ILE A 409 6.10 6.75 -6.05
CA ILE A 409 4.87 7.38 -5.54
C ILE A 409 4.49 8.56 -6.40
N THR A 410 3.20 8.88 -6.49
CA THR A 410 2.76 10.10 -7.16
C THR A 410 2.97 11.32 -6.27
N PHE A 411 3.70 12.31 -6.79
CA PHE A 411 3.93 13.57 -6.09
C PHE A 411 2.69 14.46 -6.06
N ARG A 412 1.74 14.28 -7.00
CA ARG A 412 0.45 14.97 -7.00
C ARG A 412 -0.29 14.75 -5.69
N ARG A 413 -0.44 13.50 -5.26
CA ARG A 413 -1.06 13.20 -3.97
C ARG A 413 -0.14 13.47 -2.78
N TRP A 414 1.10 12.98 -2.83
CA TRP A 414 1.97 12.92 -1.63
C TRP A 414 2.77 14.18 -1.37
N LEU A 415 2.73 15.15 -2.27
CA LEU A 415 3.29 16.49 -2.06
C LEU A 415 2.25 17.58 -2.33
N LEU A 416 1.71 17.67 -3.55
CA LEU A 416 0.83 18.79 -3.92
C LEU A 416 -0.47 18.79 -3.11
N TYR A 417 -1.08 17.64 -2.90
CA TYR A 417 -2.30 17.53 -2.10
C TYR A 417 -2.03 17.43 -0.60
N SER A 418 -1.14 16.55 -0.17
CA SER A 418 -0.91 16.28 1.25
C SER A 418 -0.15 17.38 1.98
N ASN A 419 0.72 18.11 1.28
CA ASN A 419 1.58 19.14 1.87
C ASN A 419 1.69 20.39 0.99
N PRO A 420 0.58 21.13 0.81
CA PRO A 420 0.56 22.29 -0.07
C PRO A 420 1.51 23.41 0.39
N GLU A 421 1.78 23.54 1.70
CA GLU A 421 2.71 24.53 2.23
C GLU A 421 4.15 24.22 1.80
N LEU A 422 4.56 22.95 1.87
CA LEU A 422 5.88 22.51 1.37
C LEU A 422 5.98 22.69 -0.15
N ALA A 423 4.94 22.29 -0.89
CA ALA A 423 4.91 22.45 -2.34
C ALA A 423 5.06 23.93 -2.76
N ALA A 424 4.34 24.83 -2.10
CA ALA A 424 4.44 26.27 -2.34
C ALA A 424 5.84 26.81 -2.01
N PHE A 425 6.45 26.36 -0.92
CA PHE A 425 7.81 26.75 -0.54
C PHE A 425 8.85 26.25 -1.54
N ILE A 426 8.73 25.01 -2.00
CA ILE A 426 9.61 24.50 -3.07
C ILE A 426 9.47 25.32 -4.35
N GLU A 427 8.24 25.67 -4.74
CA GLU A 427 7.98 26.50 -5.92
C GLU A 427 8.60 27.90 -5.81
N GLU A 428 8.55 28.50 -4.63
CA GLU A 428 9.22 29.78 -4.33
C GLU A 428 10.75 29.68 -4.56
N LEU A 429 11.36 28.54 -4.19
CA LEU A 429 12.80 28.34 -4.26
C LEU A 429 13.33 27.97 -5.66
N ILE A 430 12.61 27.11 -6.37
CA ILE A 430 13.12 26.51 -7.62
C ILE A 430 12.16 26.63 -8.81
N GLY A 431 11.00 27.28 -8.64
CA GLY A 431 9.97 27.36 -9.67
C GLY A 431 9.09 26.10 -9.76
N PRO A 432 8.07 26.11 -10.65
CA PRO A 432 7.06 25.06 -10.72
C PRO A 432 7.47 23.78 -11.47
N GLY A 433 8.65 23.74 -12.05
CA GLY A 433 9.09 22.64 -12.95
C GLY A 433 9.06 21.26 -12.28
N PHE A 434 9.31 21.19 -10.96
CA PHE A 434 9.28 19.93 -10.21
C PHE A 434 7.92 19.23 -10.22
N LYS A 435 6.84 19.95 -10.50
CA LYS A 435 5.49 19.37 -10.60
C LYS A 435 5.34 18.45 -11.80
N LYS A 436 6.17 18.63 -12.82
CA LYS A 436 6.24 17.81 -14.05
C LYS A 436 7.47 16.92 -14.12
N ASP A 437 8.60 17.43 -13.65
CA ASP A 437 9.87 16.70 -13.57
C ASP A 437 10.35 16.69 -12.10
N ALA A 438 10.06 15.61 -11.40
CA ALA A 438 10.42 15.45 -10.01
C ALA A 438 11.95 15.53 -9.76
N MET A 439 12.78 15.23 -10.76
CA MET A 439 14.24 15.35 -10.65
C MET A 439 14.71 16.79 -10.46
N GLU A 440 13.89 17.78 -10.78
CA GLU A 440 14.20 19.18 -10.48
C GLU A 440 14.33 19.48 -8.98
N LEU A 441 13.81 18.62 -8.08
CA LEU A 441 14.02 18.75 -6.64
C LEU A 441 15.50 18.79 -6.25
N THR A 442 16.41 18.23 -7.05
CA THR A 442 17.85 18.31 -6.82
C THR A 442 18.38 19.74 -6.77
N LYS A 443 17.69 20.69 -7.40
CA LYS A 443 18.03 22.12 -7.35
C LYS A 443 17.93 22.69 -5.93
N LEU A 444 17.24 22.03 -5.01
CA LEU A 444 17.16 22.43 -3.60
C LEU A 444 18.51 22.31 -2.88
N GLU A 445 19.44 21.51 -3.36
CA GLU A 445 20.75 21.32 -2.72
C GLU A 445 21.54 22.61 -2.57
N LYS A 446 21.36 23.59 -3.46
CA LYS A 446 22.03 24.89 -3.37
C LYS A 446 21.63 25.68 -2.12
N PHE A 447 20.53 25.32 -1.45
CA PHE A 447 20.03 25.98 -0.26
C PHE A 447 20.40 25.27 1.06
N LEU A 448 21.18 24.20 1.02
CA LEU A 448 21.54 23.42 2.23
C LEU A 448 22.29 24.25 3.30
N ASN A 449 22.90 25.36 2.92
CA ASN A 449 23.60 26.27 3.83
C ASN A 449 22.92 27.66 3.94
N ASP A 450 21.69 27.79 3.47
CA ASP A 450 20.90 29.01 3.57
C ASP A 450 20.04 28.98 4.85
N ASP A 451 20.45 29.74 5.86
CA ASP A 451 19.80 29.73 7.18
C ASP A 451 18.32 30.13 7.11
N ALA A 452 17.96 31.09 6.26
CA ALA A 452 16.58 31.54 6.12
C ALA A 452 15.71 30.44 5.50
N VAL A 453 16.22 29.70 4.54
CA VAL A 453 15.53 28.55 3.93
C VAL A 453 15.36 27.42 4.96
N LEU A 454 16.39 27.13 5.74
CA LEU A 454 16.33 26.08 6.76
C LEU A 454 15.31 26.41 7.86
N GLU A 455 15.29 27.67 8.36
CA GLU A 455 14.30 28.14 9.33
C GLU A 455 12.87 28.06 8.77
N LYS A 456 12.66 28.47 7.53
CA LYS A 456 11.37 28.38 6.85
C LYS A 456 10.90 26.93 6.72
N LEU A 457 11.79 26.01 6.39
CA LEU A 457 11.48 24.58 6.29
C LEU A 457 11.00 24.01 7.63
N LEU A 458 11.68 24.35 8.73
CA LEU A 458 11.23 23.97 10.07
C LEU A 458 9.84 24.55 10.39
N SER A 459 9.57 25.80 10.03
CA SER A 459 8.27 26.43 10.20
C SER A 459 7.16 25.73 9.41
N VAL A 460 7.43 25.30 8.20
CA VAL A 460 6.49 24.49 7.39
C VAL A 460 6.14 23.18 8.10
N LYS A 461 7.15 22.50 8.66
CA LYS A 461 6.92 21.28 9.45
C LYS A 461 6.04 21.53 10.66
N GLU A 462 6.30 22.59 11.43
CA GLU A 462 5.48 22.94 12.61
C GLU A 462 4.02 23.24 12.23
N THR A 463 3.78 23.87 11.08
CA THR A 463 2.44 24.09 10.55
C THR A 463 1.71 22.76 10.32
N ARG A 464 2.38 21.78 9.71
CA ARG A 464 1.78 20.45 9.46
C ARG A 464 1.54 19.68 10.76
N LYS A 465 2.43 19.81 11.74
CA LYS A 465 2.25 19.21 13.09
C LYS A 465 1.04 19.82 13.79
N ALA A 466 0.83 21.14 13.70
CA ALA A 466 -0.35 21.80 14.25
C ALA A 466 -1.66 21.32 13.60
N ILE A 467 -1.65 21.15 12.28
CA ILE A 467 -2.80 20.61 11.53
C ILE A 467 -3.12 19.18 11.99
N LEU A 468 -2.10 18.35 12.20
CA LEU A 468 -2.30 16.98 12.69
C LEU A 468 -2.88 16.98 14.12
N ARG A 469 -2.37 17.84 15.02
CA ARG A 469 -2.92 17.95 16.38
C ARG A 469 -4.42 18.29 16.38
N ASP A 470 -4.81 19.27 15.59
CA ASP A 470 -6.22 19.65 15.43
C ASP A 470 -7.05 18.50 14.86
N TYR A 471 -6.57 17.86 13.81
CA TYR A 471 -7.25 16.74 13.16
C TYR A 471 -7.48 15.57 14.12
N MET A 472 -6.46 15.16 14.88
CA MET A 472 -6.56 14.04 15.82
C MET A 472 -7.50 14.35 16.98
N LYS A 473 -7.50 15.60 17.45
CA LYS A 473 -8.44 16.03 18.49
C LYS A 473 -9.90 15.98 18.01
N ARG A 474 -10.16 16.51 16.81
CA ARG A 474 -11.52 16.54 16.25
C ARG A 474 -12.05 15.15 15.88
N THR A 475 -11.21 14.32 15.30
CA THR A 475 -11.67 13.04 14.69
C THR A 475 -11.56 11.83 15.61
N GLN A 476 -10.59 11.81 16.52
CA GLN A 476 -10.34 10.68 17.42
C GLN A 476 -10.30 11.05 18.91
N ASN A 477 -10.55 12.32 19.24
CA ASN A 477 -10.48 12.83 20.61
C ASN A 477 -9.12 12.55 21.28
N ILE A 478 -8.03 12.64 20.51
CA ILE A 478 -6.66 12.46 20.97
C ILE A 478 -5.94 13.81 20.96
N GLU A 479 -5.44 14.22 22.11
CA GLU A 479 -4.61 15.43 22.23
C GLU A 479 -3.14 15.03 22.08
N LEU A 480 -2.52 15.40 20.95
CA LEU A 480 -1.09 15.20 20.74
C LEU A 480 -0.30 16.29 21.47
N ALA A 481 0.81 15.90 22.12
CA ALA A 481 1.66 16.79 22.87
C ALA A 481 2.21 17.93 21.99
N GLU A 482 2.23 19.14 22.54
CA GLU A 482 2.89 20.29 21.92
C GLU A 482 4.40 20.21 22.07
N ASN A 483 5.14 20.80 21.15
CA ASN A 483 6.61 20.82 21.14
C ASN A 483 7.28 19.44 21.22
N ALA A 484 6.54 18.39 20.87
CA ALA A 484 7.02 17.02 20.88
C ALA A 484 7.70 16.65 19.55
N ILE A 485 8.62 15.68 19.64
CA ILE A 485 9.14 14.99 18.46
C ILE A 485 8.09 13.97 18.04
N PHE A 486 7.64 14.00 16.78
CA PHE A 486 6.72 13.01 16.23
C PHE A 486 7.49 11.87 15.55
N ASP A 487 7.52 10.74 16.22
CA ASP A 487 8.14 9.49 15.80
C ASP A 487 7.05 8.54 15.31
N ILE A 488 7.00 8.27 14.01
CA ILE A 488 5.83 7.67 13.36
C ILE A 488 6.17 6.37 12.68
N GLN A 489 5.39 5.33 12.99
CA GLN A 489 5.39 4.04 12.31
C GLN A 489 3.98 3.70 11.84
N ILE A 490 3.71 3.91 10.56
CA ILE A 490 2.39 3.67 9.94
C ILE A 490 2.52 2.72 8.75
N LYS A 491 2.03 1.52 8.93
CA LYS A 491 2.05 0.43 7.94
C LYS A 491 1.21 -0.75 8.43
N ARG A 492 0.85 -1.66 7.54
CA ARG A 492 0.17 -2.91 7.92
C ARG A 492 0.93 -3.58 9.07
N LEU A 493 0.20 -4.11 10.04
CA LEU A 493 0.84 -4.82 11.15
C LEU A 493 1.27 -6.21 10.70
N HIS A 494 2.57 -6.45 10.78
CA HIS A 494 3.18 -7.75 10.56
C HIS A 494 4.47 -7.85 11.38
N GLU A 495 4.78 -9.03 11.90
CA GLU A 495 5.96 -9.24 12.74
C GLU A 495 7.27 -8.87 12.02
N TYR A 496 7.38 -9.04 10.69
CA TYR A 496 8.60 -8.66 9.97
C TYR A 496 8.81 -7.14 9.87
N LYS A 497 7.73 -6.34 9.98
CA LYS A 497 7.80 -4.87 10.04
C LYS A 497 8.20 -4.35 11.42
N ARG A 498 8.17 -5.22 12.38
CA ARG A 498 8.72 -5.13 13.73
C ARG A 498 8.18 -3.97 14.58
N GLN A 499 6.86 -3.73 14.51
CA GLN A 499 6.20 -2.83 15.45
C GLN A 499 6.47 -3.24 16.91
N GLN A 500 6.65 -4.54 17.18
CA GLN A 500 7.06 -5.06 18.49
C GLN A 500 8.43 -4.53 18.92
N LEU A 501 9.38 -4.32 18.02
CA LEU A 501 10.68 -3.72 18.35
C LEU A 501 10.52 -2.28 18.83
N ASN A 502 9.69 -1.49 18.16
CA ASN A 502 9.38 -0.12 18.57
C ASN A 502 8.63 -0.10 19.91
N ALA A 503 7.69 -1.04 20.12
CA ALA A 503 7.02 -1.18 21.43
C ALA A 503 8.00 -1.51 22.56
N LEU A 504 9.00 -2.36 22.34
CA LEU A 504 10.07 -2.61 23.31
C LEU A 504 10.90 -1.35 23.60
N TYR A 505 11.19 -0.56 22.58
CA TYR A 505 11.84 0.74 22.77
C TYR A 505 10.99 1.71 23.61
N VAL A 506 9.70 1.75 23.41
CA VAL A 506 8.77 2.55 24.24
C VAL A 506 8.91 2.13 25.71
N ILE A 507 8.92 0.83 26.00
CA ILE A 507 9.09 0.30 27.36
C ILE A 507 10.46 0.69 27.92
N HIS A 508 11.52 0.58 27.12
CA HIS A 508 12.87 1.03 27.50
C HIS A 508 12.86 2.51 27.89
N LYS A 509 12.26 3.38 27.09
CA LYS A 509 12.16 4.82 27.35
C LYS A 509 11.31 5.11 28.61
N TYR A 510 10.23 4.36 28.81
CA TYR A 510 9.44 4.42 30.03
C TYR A 510 10.31 4.20 31.28
N PHE A 511 11.14 3.16 31.29
CA PHE A 511 12.04 2.89 32.41
C PHE A 511 13.14 3.93 32.59
N GLU A 512 13.69 4.47 31.48
CA GLU A 512 14.68 5.55 31.56
C GLU A 512 14.08 6.79 32.25
N ILE A 513 12.87 7.18 31.88
CA ILE A 513 12.17 8.31 32.47
C ILE A 513 11.88 8.07 33.95
N LYS A 514 11.41 6.87 34.34
CA LYS A 514 11.18 6.47 35.71
C LYS A 514 12.48 6.50 36.54
N ALA A 515 13.62 6.26 35.92
CA ALA A 515 14.96 6.36 36.55
C ALA A 515 15.52 7.79 36.57
N GLY A 516 14.77 8.79 36.09
CA GLY A 516 15.16 10.20 36.05
C GLY A 516 15.96 10.62 34.82
N LYS A 517 16.17 9.75 33.85
CA LYS A 517 16.81 10.10 32.57
C LYS A 517 15.74 10.70 31.62
N LEU A 518 15.56 12.01 31.73
CA LEU A 518 14.50 12.70 30.99
C LEU A 518 14.95 13.11 29.58
N PRO A 519 14.10 12.95 28.56
CA PRO A 519 14.37 13.49 27.23
C PRO A 519 14.34 15.03 27.27
N LYS A 520 15.10 15.67 26.38
CA LYS A 520 15.13 17.13 26.25
C LYS A 520 13.81 17.73 25.77
N ARG A 521 13.07 16.97 24.97
CA ARG A 521 11.74 17.32 24.46
C ARG A 521 10.80 16.15 24.67
N PRO A 522 9.49 16.41 24.81
CA PRO A 522 8.52 15.32 24.78
C PRO A 522 8.63 14.51 23.48
N ILE A 523 8.43 13.22 23.59
CA ILE A 523 8.42 12.30 22.44
C ILE A 523 7.01 11.75 22.30
N THR A 524 6.42 11.88 21.14
CA THR A 524 5.15 11.22 20.79
C THR A 524 5.42 10.15 19.75
N VAL A 525 5.24 8.89 20.14
CA VAL A 525 5.36 7.73 19.26
C VAL A 525 3.98 7.42 18.71
N ILE A 526 3.82 7.54 17.41
CA ILE A 526 2.53 7.35 16.73
C ILE A 526 2.59 6.09 15.89
N PHE A 527 1.70 5.15 16.21
CA PHE A 527 1.47 3.94 15.43
C PHE A 527 0.17 4.05 14.63
N GLY A 528 0.17 3.48 13.44
CA GLY A 528 -1.04 3.25 12.67
C GLY A 528 -0.91 1.94 11.93
N ALA A 529 -1.79 0.99 12.20
CA ALA A 529 -1.69 -0.34 11.64
C ALA A 529 -3.00 -1.11 11.74
N LYS A 530 -3.29 -1.91 10.72
CA LYS A 530 -4.35 -2.93 10.76
C LYS A 530 -3.70 -4.31 10.68
N ALA A 531 -4.14 -5.22 11.56
CA ALA A 531 -3.75 -6.63 11.52
C ALA A 531 -4.78 -7.42 10.70
N ALA A 532 -4.32 -8.42 9.93
CA ALA A 532 -5.25 -9.38 9.33
C ALA A 532 -6.10 -10.05 10.43
N PRO A 533 -7.41 -10.27 10.19
CA PRO A 533 -8.30 -10.78 11.24
C PRO A 533 -7.87 -12.10 11.87
N ALA A 534 -7.27 -13.00 11.08
CA ALA A 534 -6.78 -14.29 11.55
C ALA A 534 -5.36 -14.27 12.15
N TYR A 535 -4.66 -13.13 12.06
CA TYR A 535 -3.27 -13.01 12.52
C TYR A 535 -3.21 -12.66 14.02
N VAL A 536 -3.30 -13.66 14.88
CA VAL A 536 -3.45 -13.50 16.33
C VAL A 536 -2.30 -12.72 16.97
N ILE A 537 -1.05 -13.07 16.67
CA ILE A 537 0.13 -12.37 17.23
C ILE A 537 0.19 -10.91 16.81
N ALA A 538 -0.19 -10.58 15.58
CA ALA A 538 -0.30 -9.20 15.12
C ALA A 538 -1.33 -8.41 15.94
N LYS A 539 -2.46 -9.01 16.23
CA LYS A 539 -3.49 -8.43 17.11
C LYS A 539 -2.99 -8.27 18.55
N ASP A 540 -2.18 -9.19 19.05
CA ASP A 540 -1.55 -9.07 20.35
C ASP A 540 -0.54 -7.92 20.43
N ILE A 541 0.18 -7.63 19.35
CA ILE A 541 1.08 -6.47 19.24
C ILE A 541 0.27 -5.17 19.30
N ILE A 542 -0.85 -5.09 18.60
CA ILE A 542 -1.78 -3.93 18.68
C ILE A 542 -2.28 -3.77 20.12
N HIS A 543 -2.66 -4.86 20.76
CA HIS A 543 -3.09 -4.86 22.14
C HIS A 543 -2.01 -4.29 23.09
N LEU A 544 -0.76 -4.75 22.94
CA LEU A 544 0.36 -4.22 23.71
C LEU A 544 0.51 -2.71 23.55
N ILE A 545 0.46 -2.21 22.30
CA ILE A 545 0.60 -0.78 22.01
C ILE A 545 -0.52 0.04 22.66
N LEU A 546 -1.76 -0.43 22.56
CA LEU A 546 -2.92 0.22 23.18
C LEU A 546 -2.83 0.22 24.72
N CYS A 547 -2.35 -0.86 25.32
CA CYS A 547 -2.10 -0.92 26.76
C CYS A 547 -1.00 0.05 27.18
N LEU A 548 0.10 0.15 26.43
CA LEU A 548 1.16 1.12 26.68
C LEU A 548 0.65 2.56 26.55
N GLN A 549 -0.22 2.83 25.58
CA GLN A 549 -0.86 4.15 25.42
C GLN A 549 -1.58 4.58 26.69
N GLU A 550 -2.43 3.72 27.26
CA GLU A 550 -3.17 4.03 28.49
C GLU A 550 -2.27 4.11 29.72
N LEU A 551 -1.39 3.13 29.89
CA LEU A 551 -0.50 3.07 31.04
C LEU A 551 0.39 4.32 31.13
N ILE A 552 0.98 4.74 30.02
CA ILE A 552 1.86 5.92 29.98
C ILE A 552 1.07 7.21 30.18
N ALA A 553 -0.11 7.32 29.57
CA ALA A 553 -0.96 8.51 29.74
C ALA A 553 -1.40 8.72 31.19
N ASN A 554 -1.56 7.67 31.95
CA ASN A 554 -1.98 7.70 33.35
C ASN A 554 -0.82 7.75 34.35
N ASP A 555 0.43 7.73 33.91
CA ASP A 555 1.60 7.85 34.76
C ASP A 555 2.11 9.31 34.76
N PRO A 556 1.90 10.07 35.86
CA PRO A 556 2.28 11.50 35.91
C PRO A 556 3.80 11.74 35.90
N GLU A 557 4.61 10.73 36.19
CA GLU A 557 6.08 10.82 36.10
C GLU A 557 6.56 10.68 34.65
N VAL A 558 5.79 10.05 33.79
CA VAL A 558 6.19 9.70 32.41
C VAL A 558 5.44 10.53 31.37
N SER A 559 4.14 10.74 31.54
CA SER A 559 3.28 11.39 30.54
C SER A 559 3.71 12.81 30.08
N PRO A 560 4.43 13.63 30.90
CA PRO A 560 4.97 14.89 30.41
C PRO A 560 6.08 14.72 29.36
N TYR A 561 6.72 13.57 29.29
CA TYR A 561 7.91 13.33 28.48
C TYR A 561 7.72 12.30 27.36
N LEU A 562 6.73 11.43 27.49
CA LEU A 562 6.46 10.35 26.55
C LEU A 562 4.97 10.18 26.36
N GLN A 563 4.54 10.10 25.09
CA GLN A 563 3.19 9.79 24.70
C GLN A 563 3.23 8.68 23.64
N VAL A 564 2.34 7.71 23.76
CA VAL A 564 2.10 6.68 22.74
C VAL A 564 0.69 6.84 22.21
N VAL A 565 0.56 6.82 20.90
CA VAL A 565 -0.73 6.94 20.22
C VAL A 565 -0.83 5.85 19.16
N MET A 566 -1.87 5.03 19.25
CA MET A 566 -2.29 4.14 18.19
C MET A 566 -3.49 4.77 17.49
N VAL A 567 -3.32 5.25 16.26
CA VAL A 567 -4.45 5.82 15.53
C VAL A 567 -5.43 4.72 15.13
N GLU A 568 -6.72 5.01 15.29
CA GLU A 568 -7.79 4.07 14.93
C GLU A 568 -8.06 4.12 13.44
N ASN A 569 -8.24 2.96 12.84
CA ASN A 569 -8.64 2.81 11.44
C ASN A 569 -7.72 3.52 10.43
N TYR A 570 -6.41 3.26 10.55
CA TYR A 570 -5.42 3.82 9.63
C TYR A 570 -5.82 3.59 8.16
N ASN A 571 -5.79 4.66 7.36
CA ASN A 571 -6.18 4.70 5.95
C ASN A 571 -5.39 5.78 5.20
N VAL A 572 -5.68 5.98 3.92
CA VAL A 572 -4.98 6.99 3.10
C VAL A 572 -5.21 8.41 3.63
N THR A 573 -6.43 8.72 4.05
CA THR A 573 -6.76 10.05 4.60
C THR A 573 -5.92 10.37 5.83
N LEU A 574 -5.76 9.43 6.77
CA LEU A 574 -4.86 9.58 7.92
C LEU A 574 -3.39 9.70 7.50
N ALA A 575 -2.95 8.88 6.54
CA ALA A 575 -1.58 8.95 6.02
C ALA A 575 -1.24 10.34 5.47
N GLU A 576 -2.17 10.97 4.76
CA GLU A 576 -2.02 12.32 4.20
C GLU A 576 -1.85 13.40 5.27
N LYS A 577 -2.28 13.15 6.49
CA LYS A 577 -2.10 14.05 7.65
C LYS A 577 -0.85 13.70 8.48
N LEU A 578 -0.58 12.42 8.65
CA LEU A 578 0.55 11.91 9.45
C LEU A 578 1.89 12.13 8.77
N ILE A 579 2.00 11.85 7.48
CA ILE A 579 3.27 11.89 6.75
C ILE A 579 3.87 13.29 6.71
N PRO A 580 3.13 14.37 6.36
CA PRO A 580 3.70 15.71 6.37
C PRO A 580 4.13 16.20 7.77
N ALA A 581 3.50 15.70 8.82
CA ALA A 581 3.77 16.08 10.20
C ALA A 581 4.91 15.28 10.87
N CYS A 582 5.46 14.29 10.20
CA CYS A 582 6.45 13.38 10.78
C CYS A 582 7.82 14.04 10.91
N ASP A 583 8.45 13.83 12.07
CA ASP A 583 9.86 14.16 12.29
C ASP A 583 10.76 12.94 12.02
N ILE A 584 10.44 11.82 12.65
CA ILE A 584 11.22 10.57 12.55
C ILE A 584 10.33 9.48 11.94
N ASP A 585 10.79 8.94 10.82
CA ASP A 585 10.14 7.87 10.08
C ASP A 585 10.76 6.51 10.44
N GLU A 586 9.94 5.61 10.94
CA GLU A 586 10.35 4.26 11.33
C GLU A 586 10.20 3.27 10.17
N GLN A 587 11.33 2.82 9.60
CA GLN A 587 11.42 1.84 8.52
C GLN A 587 12.28 0.65 8.96
N ILE A 588 11.80 -0.06 9.98
CA ILE A 588 12.58 -0.98 10.82
C ILE A 588 12.32 -2.47 10.55
N SER A 589 11.89 -2.81 9.36
CA SER A 589 11.71 -4.22 8.94
C SER A 589 12.99 -5.04 9.15
N LEU A 590 12.85 -6.33 9.36
CA LEU A 590 14.01 -7.22 9.34
C LEU A 590 14.64 -7.20 7.96
N ALA A 591 15.94 -6.94 7.87
CA ALA A 591 16.67 -6.89 6.62
C ALA A 591 16.41 -8.18 5.80
N SER A 592 16.20 -8.05 4.52
CA SER A 592 15.79 -9.08 3.55
C SER A 592 14.29 -9.40 3.50
N LYS A 593 13.42 -8.75 4.27
CA LYS A 593 12.00 -9.11 4.35
C LYS A 593 11.04 -8.11 3.68
N GLU A 594 11.33 -6.82 3.71
CA GLU A 594 10.55 -5.83 2.96
C GLU A 594 11.03 -5.78 1.50
N ALA A 595 10.13 -6.02 0.54
CA ALA A 595 10.50 -6.00 -0.87
C ALA A 595 10.94 -4.60 -1.32
N SER A 596 10.21 -3.57 -1.00
CA SER A 596 10.55 -2.17 -1.29
C SER A 596 10.19 -1.25 -0.14
N GLY A 597 8.91 -1.24 0.26
CA GLY A 597 8.30 -0.12 0.94
C GLY A 597 7.98 1.02 -0.04
N THR A 598 7.01 1.81 0.30
CA THR A 598 6.67 3.06 -0.39
C THR A 598 6.46 4.20 0.60
N SER A 599 6.12 3.89 1.86
CA SER A 599 6.02 4.91 2.91
C SER A 599 7.34 5.63 3.13
N ASN A 600 8.48 4.93 3.09
CA ASN A 600 9.82 5.51 3.15
C ASN A 600 10.01 6.64 2.13
N MET A 601 9.52 6.48 0.91
CA MET A 601 9.58 7.48 -0.16
C MET A 601 8.69 8.69 0.14
N LYS A 602 7.50 8.48 0.68
CA LYS A 602 6.54 9.53 1.06
C LYS A 602 7.09 10.39 2.21
N PHE A 603 7.65 9.75 3.22
CA PHE A 603 8.27 10.44 4.34
C PHE A 603 9.49 11.25 3.92
N MET A 604 10.37 10.68 3.12
CA MET A 604 11.52 11.36 2.54
C MET A 604 11.11 12.63 1.78
N LEU A 605 10.12 12.51 0.92
CA LEU A 605 9.57 13.63 0.14
C LEU A 605 9.02 14.75 1.02
N ASN A 606 8.51 14.42 2.20
CA ASN A 606 7.94 15.37 3.15
C ASN A 606 8.91 15.85 4.23
N GLY A 607 10.20 15.54 4.09
CA GLY A 607 11.26 16.03 4.97
C GLY A 607 11.35 15.31 6.32
N ALA A 608 10.79 14.13 6.48
CA ALA A 608 11.07 13.29 7.64
C ALA A 608 12.48 12.71 7.53
N VAL A 609 13.12 12.48 8.67
CA VAL A 609 14.40 11.77 8.74
C VAL A 609 14.14 10.32 9.13
N THR A 610 14.66 9.40 8.37
CA THR A 610 14.41 7.96 8.54
C THR A 610 15.40 7.33 9.50
N ILE A 611 14.86 6.53 10.43
CA ILE A 611 15.60 5.43 11.09
C ILE A 611 15.14 4.11 10.46
N GLY A 612 16.07 3.31 10.02
CA GLY A 612 15.71 2.08 9.30
C GLY A 612 16.85 1.08 9.20
N THR A 613 16.52 -0.06 8.64
CA THR A 613 17.45 -1.13 8.29
C THR A 613 17.82 -1.04 6.82
N MET A 614 18.92 -1.70 6.43
CA MET A 614 19.31 -1.82 5.01
C MET A 614 18.46 -2.90 4.33
N ASP A 615 17.22 -2.53 4.05
CA ASP A 615 16.18 -3.39 3.52
C ASP A 615 15.33 -2.64 2.47
N GLY A 616 14.86 -3.34 1.46
CA GLY A 616 14.03 -2.78 0.41
C GLY A 616 14.62 -1.51 -0.22
N ALA A 617 13.78 -0.53 -0.45
CA ALA A 617 14.18 0.76 -1.02
C ALA A 617 14.97 1.65 -0.03
N ASN A 618 15.05 1.30 1.26
CA ASN A 618 15.91 2.04 2.20
C ASN A 618 17.38 2.05 1.72
N VAL A 619 17.82 0.99 1.06
CA VAL A 619 19.18 0.92 0.47
C VAL A 619 19.38 2.02 -0.56
N GLU A 620 18.47 2.18 -1.49
CA GLU A 620 18.53 3.20 -2.53
C GLU A 620 18.38 4.62 -1.94
N ILE A 621 17.53 4.79 -0.93
CA ILE A 621 17.42 6.06 -0.19
C ILE A 621 18.73 6.42 0.48
N ALA A 622 19.37 5.48 1.19
CA ALA A 622 20.64 5.70 1.87
C ALA A 622 21.77 6.09 0.90
N GLU A 623 21.80 5.46 -0.27
CA GLU A 623 22.77 5.80 -1.34
C GLU A 623 22.55 7.22 -1.86
N LEU A 624 21.30 7.64 -2.06
CA LEU A 624 20.98 8.96 -2.59
C LEU A 624 21.21 10.09 -1.59
N VAL A 625 20.80 9.91 -0.33
CA VAL A 625 20.91 10.97 0.67
C VAL A 625 22.27 11.01 1.37
N GLY A 626 23.00 9.90 1.36
CA GLY A 626 24.26 9.73 2.09
C GLY A 626 24.06 9.39 3.56
N LYS A 627 25.05 8.72 4.14
CA LYS A 627 25.03 8.17 5.52
C LYS A 627 24.76 9.19 6.63
N ASP A 628 25.01 10.46 6.37
CA ASP A 628 24.84 11.53 7.37
C ASP A 628 23.40 12.06 7.42
N ASN A 629 22.53 11.59 6.52
CA ASN A 629 21.15 12.08 6.37
C ASN A 629 20.10 10.99 6.55
N ILE A 630 20.49 9.83 7.06
CA ILE A 630 19.65 8.68 7.41
C ILE A 630 20.33 7.93 8.56
N PHE A 631 19.54 7.32 9.43
CA PHE A 631 20.02 6.56 10.58
C PHE A 631 19.80 5.07 10.35
N ILE A 632 20.87 4.32 10.11
CA ILE A 632 20.81 2.89 9.81
C ILE A 632 21.24 2.09 11.04
N PHE A 633 20.51 1.02 11.32
CA PHE A 633 20.81 0.05 12.35
C PHE A 633 20.54 -1.37 11.88
N GLY A 634 20.95 -2.33 12.71
CA GLY A 634 20.63 -3.73 12.52
C GLY A 634 21.58 -4.47 11.59
N GLU A 635 21.37 -5.77 11.53
CA GLU A 635 22.20 -6.66 10.75
C GLU A 635 21.90 -6.58 9.27
N SER A 636 22.88 -6.97 8.44
CA SER A 636 22.73 -6.99 6.99
C SER A 636 21.79 -8.09 6.52
N SER A 637 21.25 -7.93 5.30
CA SER A 637 20.43 -8.96 4.67
C SER A 637 21.16 -10.28 4.51
N GLU A 638 22.46 -10.25 4.19
CA GLU A 638 23.30 -11.45 4.07
C GLU A 638 23.39 -12.19 5.40
N THR A 639 23.61 -11.49 6.50
CA THR A 639 23.67 -12.09 7.85
C THR A 639 22.33 -12.74 8.23
N VAL A 640 21.23 -12.05 7.96
CA VAL A 640 19.89 -12.57 8.26
C VAL A 640 19.57 -13.81 7.43
N ILE A 641 19.82 -13.76 6.13
CA ILE A 641 19.58 -14.89 5.21
C ILE A 641 20.41 -16.10 5.66
N GLU A 642 21.68 -15.89 6.01
CA GLU A 642 22.57 -16.96 6.47
C GLU A 642 22.10 -17.56 7.79
N ARG A 643 21.59 -16.77 8.73
CA ARG A 643 20.99 -17.28 9.99
C ARG A 643 19.78 -18.16 9.75
N TYR A 644 18.90 -17.76 8.83
CA TYR A 644 17.76 -18.59 8.47
C TYR A 644 18.19 -19.94 7.86
N LYS A 645 19.24 -19.93 7.02
CA LYS A 645 19.80 -21.16 6.45
C LYS A 645 20.38 -22.11 7.52
N ARG A 646 21.09 -21.56 8.50
CA ARG A 646 21.66 -22.35 9.61
C ARG A 646 20.60 -22.83 10.60
N GLY A 647 19.53 -22.05 10.77
CA GLY A 647 18.47 -22.36 11.73
C GLY A 647 18.92 -22.36 13.18
N ASP A 648 19.95 -21.56 13.51
CA ASP A 648 20.64 -21.57 14.82
C ASP A 648 20.27 -20.39 15.74
N TYR A 649 19.29 -19.57 15.33
CA TYR A 649 18.84 -18.45 16.16
C TYR A 649 17.97 -18.94 17.31
N VAL A 650 18.34 -18.54 18.54
CA VAL A 650 17.61 -18.81 19.78
C VAL A 650 17.37 -17.49 20.51
N SER A 651 16.12 -17.04 20.52
CA SER A 651 15.75 -15.74 21.12
C SER A 651 16.08 -15.65 22.61
N LYS A 652 15.90 -16.73 23.38
CA LYS A 652 16.21 -16.79 24.79
C LYS A 652 17.67 -16.46 25.12
N ASP A 653 18.61 -16.81 24.26
CA ASP A 653 20.03 -16.54 24.45
C ASP A 653 20.31 -15.03 24.49
N TYR A 654 19.62 -14.26 23.67
CA TYR A 654 19.70 -12.79 23.68
C TYR A 654 19.00 -12.19 24.90
N TYR A 655 17.80 -12.69 25.19
CA TYR A 655 17.03 -12.29 26.37
C TYR A 655 17.81 -12.46 27.69
N GLU A 656 18.50 -13.57 27.84
CA GLU A 656 19.25 -13.86 29.07
C GLU A 656 20.56 -13.07 29.19
N LYS A 657 21.14 -12.64 28.08
CA LYS A 657 22.42 -11.91 28.05
C LYS A 657 22.27 -10.40 28.19
N ASP A 658 21.14 -9.85 27.87
CA ASP A 658 20.86 -8.41 27.87
C ASP A 658 19.83 -8.08 28.96
N GLU A 659 20.29 -7.48 30.05
CA GLU A 659 19.45 -7.16 31.22
C GLU A 659 18.38 -6.12 30.88
N ASP A 660 18.67 -5.15 29.99
CA ASP A 660 17.71 -4.14 29.56
C ASP A 660 16.62 -4.75 28.67
N LEU A 661 17.02 -5.55 27.69
CA LEU A 661 16.08 -6.32 26.86
C LEU A 661 15.17 -7.21 27.71
N LYS A 662 15.76 -7.96 28.62
CA LYS A 662 15.03 -8.82 29.56
C LYS A 662 13.99 -8.04 30.36
N LYS A 663 14.40 -6.91 30.94
CA LYS A 663 13.51 -6.03 31.71
C LYS A 663 12.33 -5.53 30.85
N CYS A 664 12.57 -5.13 29.59
CA CYS A 664 11.54 -4.66 28.69
C CYS A 664 10.59 -5.78 28.27
N VAL A 665 11.11 -6.96 27.96
CA VAL A 665 10.29 -8.13 27.57
C VAL A 665 9.43 -8.60 28.74
N ASP A 666 10.01 -8.70 29.93
CA ASP A 666 9.31 -9.12 31.18
C ASP A 666 8.19 -8.13 31.55
N PHE A 667 8.36 -6.84 31.21
CA PHE A 667 7.36 -5.82 31.48
C PHE A 667 6.02 -6.10 30.75
N ILE A 668 6.05 -6.79 29.61
CA ILE A 668 4.84 -7.17 28.86
C ILE A 668 3.86 -7.96 29.74
N VAL A 669 4.37 -8.77 30.64
CA VAL A 669 3.59 -9.62 31.58
C VAL A 669 3.66 -9.13 33.02
N SER A 670 4.07 -7.88 33.25
CA SER A 670 4.13 -7.27 34.60
C SER A 670 2.74 -7.04 35.20
N ASP A 671 2.69 -6.86 36.52
CA ASP A 671 1.47 -6.53 37.24
C ASP A 671 0.87 -5.19 36.75
N GLU A 672 1.69 -4.23 36.36
CA GLU A 672 1.25 -2.95 35.79
C GLU A 672 0.53 -3.15 34.46
N MET A 673 1.08 -3.96 33.58
CA MET A 673 0.48 -4.27 32.27
C MET A 673 -0.79 -5.11 32.44
N MET A 674 -0.84 -6.02 33.40
CA MET A 674 -2.03 -6.84 33.67
C MET A 674 -3.21 -6.04 34.22
N LYS A 675 -2.99 -4.82 34.73
CA LYS A 675 -4.09 -3.92 35.16
C LYS A 675 -4.83 -3.30 33.98
N VAL A 676 -4.15 -3.09 32.86
CA VAL A 676 -4.71 -2.43 31.67
C VAL A 676 -4.95 -3.38 30.52
N GLY A 677 -4.31 -4.54 30.49
CA GLY A 677 -4.34 -5.48 29.37
C GLY A 677 -5.01 -6.81 29.70
N GLN A 678 -5.26 -7.57 28.64
CA GLN A 678 -5.79 -8.93 28.69
C GLN A 678 -4.63 -9.91 28.89
N LYS A 679 -4.67 -10.66 29.98
CA LYS A 679 -3.61 -11.59 30.36
C LYS A 679 -3.23 -12.56 29.23
N GLU A 680 -4.24 -13.19 28.61
CA GLU A 680 -4.02 -14.17 27.54
C GLU A 680 -3.24 -13.59 26.36
N ASN A 681 -3.58 -12.39 25.91
CA ASN A 681 -2.93 -11.73 24.77
C ASN A 681 -1.49 -11.34 25.12
N LEU A 682 -1.26 -10.80 26.30
CA LEU A 682 0.08 -10.38 26.75
C LEU A 682 1.00 -11.58 26.96
N GLU A 683 0.53 -12.64 27.60
CA GLU A 683 1.30 -13.87 27.79
C GLU A 683 1.62 -14.57 26.47
N ARG A 684 0.68 -14.59 25.53
CA ARG A 684 0.90 -15.18 24.21
C ARG A 684 1.99 -14.46 23.44
N LEU A 685 1.97 -13.12 23.42
CA LEU A 685 3.03 -12.32 22.81
C LEU A 685 4.39 -12.52 23.50
N TYR A 686 4.40 -12.50 24.83
CA TYR A 686 5.60 -12.75 25.61
C TYR A 686 6.24 -14.11 25.27
N ASN A 687 5.43 -15.16 25.22
CA ASN A 687 5.90 -16.49 24.89
C ASN A 687 6.37 -16.62 23.43
N GLU A 688 5.71 -15.93 22.52
CA GLU A 688 6.13 -15.88 21.11
C GLU A 688 7.53 -15.25 20.97
N LEU A 689 7.77 -14.13 21.64
CA LEU A 689 9.08 -13.46 21.64
C LEU A 689 10.17 -14.33 22.26
N LEU A 690 9.88 -15.01 23.38
CA LEU A 690 10.87 -15.87 24.06
C LEU A 690 11.19 -17.16 23.31
N ASN A 691 10.21 -17.76 22.67
CA ASN A 691 10.35 -19.12 22.13
C ASN A 691 10.57 -19.14 20.61
N LYS A 692 10.22 -18.09 19.91
CA LYS A 692 10.31 -18.02 18.45
C LYS A 692 11.05 -16.77 17.97
N ASP A 693 10.48 -15.60 18.23
CA ASP A 693 10.97 -14.32 17.67
C ASP A 693 11.43 -14.50 16.22
N TRP A 694 10.54 -15.03 15.39
CA TRP A 694 10.85 -15.49 14.03
C TRP A 694 11.51 -14.41 13.15
N PHE A 695 11.22 -13.15 13.43
CA PHE A 695 11.79 -12.02 12.71
C PHE A 695 12.91 -11.30 13.47
N MET A 696 13.63 -12.02 14.33
CA MET A 696 14.91 -11.62 14.94
C MET A 696 14.89 -10.21 15.53
N THR A 697 13.88 -9.92 16.32
CA THR A 697 13.74 -8.63 17.01
C THR A 697 14.88 -8.39 18.00
N PHE A 698 15.27 -9.41 18.75
CA PHE A 698 16.23 -9.30 19.83
C PHE A 698 17.67 -9.03 19.38
N PRO A 699 18.20 -9.64 18.31
CA PRO A 699 19.55 -9.33 17.85
C PRO A 699 19.77 -7.87 17.48
N ASP A 700 18.74 -7.20 16.97
CA ASP A 700 18.82 -5.80 16.54
C ASP A 700 18.44 -4.79 17.64
N TYR A 701 17.96 -5.26 18.80
CA TYR A 701 17.41 -4.39 19.86
C TYR A 701 18.43 -3.37 20.37
N GLN A 702 19.63 -3.79 20.75
CA GLN A 702 20.63 -2.90 21.31
C GLN A 702 21.04 -1.81 20.32
N ASP A 703 21.31 -2.20 19.07
CA ASP A 703 21.67 -1.25 18.01
C ASP A 703 20.53 -0.28 17.68
N TYR A 704 19.29 -0.76 17.74
CA TYR A 704 18.12 0.10 17.59
C TYR A 704 18.00 1.15 18.69
N VAL A 705 18.17 0.75 19.95
CA VAL A 705 18.15 1.68 21.11
C VAL A 705 19.24 2.75 20.96
N GLU A 706 20.47 2.34 20.66
CA GLU A 706 21.60 3.26 20.47
C GLU A 706 21.36 4.23 19.29
N THR A 707 20.80 3.74 18.19
CA THR A 707 20.51 4.55 17.01
C THR A 707 19.37 5.54 17.28
N LYS A 708 18.36 5.14 18.05
CA LYS A 708 17.30 6.05 18.52
C LYS A 708 17.87 7.18 19.37
N ASP A 709 18.79 6.90 20.26
CA ASP A 709 19.46 7.95 21.06
C ASP A 709 20.23 8.94 20.16
N LYS A 710 20.90 8.44 19.12
CA LYS A 710 21.60 9.28 18.14
C LYS A 710 20.63 10.19 17.36
N ILE A 711 19.50 9.66 16.90
CA ILE A 711 18.54 10.46 16.12
C ILE A 711 17.86 11.52 16.98
N PHE A 712 17.53 11.21 18.23
CA PHE A 712 16.97 12.20 19.15
C PHE A 712 18.00 13.29 19.50
N ALA A 713 19.27 12.93 19.67
CA ALA A 713 20.35 13.91 19.87
C ALA A 713 20.54 14.80 18.65
N ALA A 714 20.48 14.26 17.43
CA ALA A 714 20.58 15.01 16.18
C ALA A 714 19.41 15.97 16.01
N TYR A 715 18.21 15.63 16.48
CA TYR A 715 17.04 16.52 16.43
C TYR A 715 17.26 17.84 17.16
N GLU A 716 18.06 17.87 18.22
CA GLU A 716 18.32 19.07 19.00
C GLU A 716 19.21 20.09 18.27
N ASP A 717 20.05 19.66 17.32
CA ASP A 717 20.70 20.54 16.36
C ASP A 717 19.70 20.93 15.26
N ARG A 718 18.89 21.93 15.52
CA ARG A 718 17.78 22.31 14.64
C ARG A 718 18.21 22.68 13.22
N LYS A 719 19.38 23.32 13.08
CA LYS A 719 19.96 23.66 11.78
C LYS A 719 20.44 22.43 11.05
N GLY A 720 21.19 21.57 11.73
CA GLY A 720 21.63 20.27 11.19
C GLY A 720 20.45 19.38 10.80
N TRP A 721 19.40 19.36 11.63
CA TRP A 721 18.18 18.62 11.34
C TRP A 721 17.48 19.13 10.07
N ALA A 722 17.34 20.46 9.95
CA ALA A 722 16.76 21.07 8.74
C ALA A 722 17.56 20.75 7.46
N LYS A 723 18.91 20.69 7.57
CA LYS A 723 19.76 20.24 6.46
C LYS A 723 19.46 18.80 6.05
N MET A 724 19.31 17.90 7.00
CA MET A 724 18.94 16.51 6.72
C MET A 724 17.55 16.44 6.06
N MET A 725 16.56 17.20 6.55
CA MET A 725 15.25 17.31 5.93
C MET A 725 15.34 17.75 4.47
N LEU A 726 16.05 18.83 4.21
CA LEU A 726 16.19 19.38 2.86
C LEU A 726 16.95 18.43 1.92
N LYS A 727 17.98 17.75 2.42
CA LYS A 727 18.72 16.76 1.64
C LYS A 727 17.82 15.58 1.24
N ASN A 728 16.99 15.09 2.15
CA ASN A 728 16.02 14.04 1.84
C ASN A 728 15.03 14.50 0.75
N ILE A 729 14.45 15.68 0.89
CA ILE A 729 13.51 16.23 -0.10
C ILE A 729 14.22 16.37 -1.47
N SER A 730 15.44 16.91 -1.49
CA SER A 730 16.18 17.14 -2.73
C SER A 730 16.45 15.87 -3.53
N GLN A 731 16.56 14.73 -2.88
CA GLN A 731 16.83 13.44 -3.49
C GLN A 731 15.58 12.57 -3.73
N ALA A 732 14.40 13.04 -3.34
CA ALA A 732 13.15 12.28 -3.44
C ALA A 732 12.67 12.12 -4.89
N GLY A 733 13.13 12.91 -5.83
CA GLY A 733 12.68 12.90 -7.23
C GLY A 733 12.82 11.56 -7.94
N PHE A 734 13.85 10.79 -7.61
CA PHE A 734 14.05 9.43 -8.13
C PHE A 734 12.85 8.50 -7.82
N PHE A 735 12.17 8.72 -6.71
CA PHE A 735 11.03 7.91 -6.28
C PHE A 735 9.67 8.40 -6.80
N SER A 736 9.66 9.24 -7.82
CA SER A 736 8.42 9.54 -8.56
C SER A 736 7.93 8.29 -9.30
N SER A 737 6.63 8.00 -9.17
CA SER A 737 5.99 6.92 -9.94
C SER A 737 6.01 7.19 -11.45
N ASP A 738 6.16 8.45 -11.87
CA ASP A 738 6.34 8.79 -13.29
C ASP A 738 7.62 8.14 -13.84
N ARG A 739 8.73 8.23 -13.12
CA ARG A 739 9.97 7.53 -13.49
C ARG A 739 9.76 6.01 -13.57
N THR A 740 9.08 5.44 -12.57
CA THR A 740 8.81 4.00 -12.54
C THR A 740 8.01 3.55 -13.76
N ILE A 741 6.93 4.26 -14.07
CA ILE A 741 6.05 3.94 -15.20
C ILE A 741 6.76 4.12 -16.54
N GLU A 742 7.59 5.15 -16.69
CA GLU A 742 8.43 5.33 -17.89
C GLU A 742 9.36 4.13 -18.10
N GLN A 743 9.98 3.62 -17.02
CA GLN A 743 10.84 2.44 -17.10
C GLN A 743 10.05 1.18 -17.48
N TYR A 744 8.86 0.95 -16.89
CA TYR A 744 7.99 -0.15 -17.31
C TYR A 744 7.64 -0.05 -18.79
N ASN A 745 7.26 1.14 -19.25
CA ASN A 745 6.88 1.34 -20.64
C ASN A 745 8.05 1.13 -21.60
N ASN A 746 9.22 1.70 -21.30
CA ASN A 746 10.39 1.58 -22.15
C ASN A 746 10.92 0.16 -22.26
N ASP A 747 10.88 -0.59 -21.15
CA ASP A 747 11.53 -1.91 -21.09
C ASP A 747 10.54 -3.05 -21.40
N ILE A 748 9.27 -2.93 -21.00
CA ILE A 748 8.31 -4.05 -20.99
C ILE A 748 7.09 -3.78 -21.87
N TRP A 749 6.34 -2.70 -21.60
CA TRP A 749 5.02 -2.50 -22.22
C TRP A 749 5.07 -2.05 -23.65
N LYS A 750 6.00 -1.15 -23.99
CA LYS A 750 6.15 -0.60 -25.36
C LYS A 750 4.84 -0.02 -25.90
N LEU A 751 4.16 0.79 -25.07
CA LEU A 751 2.95 1.53 -25.46
C LEU A 751 3.35 2.78 -26.23
N ASN A 752 2.98 2.86 -27.50
CA ASN A 752 3.21 4.06 -28.32
C ASN A 752 2.00 4.33 -29.21
#